data_fea7daad8d88134ef38efada7256d4df
#
_entry.id   fea7daad8d88134ef38efada7256d4df
#
_cell.length_a   1.000
_cell.length_b   1.000
_cell.length_c   1.000
_cell.angle_alpha   90.00
_cell.angle_beta   90.00
_cell.angle_gamma   90.00
#
_symmetry.space_group_name_H-M   'P 1'
#
loop_
_entity.id
_entity.type
_entity.pdbx_description
1 polymer ?
#
loop_
_entity_poly.entity_id
_entity_poly.type
_entity_poly.pdbx_seq_one_letter_code
_entity_poly.pdbx_strand_id
1 'polypeptide(L)'
;MTNLPQRPSPSATSKAPHTQESGIAAQIAAELGVQAWQVKAAVDLLDAGSTVPFIARYRKEATGTLDDTALRGLEERLRYLRELEERRGTILEAIAAQGALTPQLQAAVAGADTKSRLEDIYLPFKTKRRTKAQIAREAGLQPLAEALLKRPELDPEREAGRYLNAEHSIGDAAAALAGARSILVERVAQDADLAAALRERLWTQGRMVSRVKKGKDAEGQKFKDYFEFSQQPAGMPSHRVLALLRGEKDGVLELDLAEAEPNDDAALTAARSRYEAAVARFLGVADRGRPADAWLLQTAQLAWRSRVLARLTADLRSRMFAAAEDEAVRVFAANLRDVLLAAPAGNRATLGLDPGLRTGVKVAVVDGTGKVVATDTVYPHAPARKWDEALRTLVNLAQKHGVELVAIGNGTASRETDKLAAELLKQLTTGTESANRSGKPQKIVVSEAGASVYSASALAAAELPGMDVSLRGAVSIARRLQDPLAELVKIEPKSIGVGQYQHDVTAAKLDRSLDAVVEDCVNAVGVDVNTASPALLSRVAGVGPLLSENIVAYRNEHGPFGKRSELKKVPRLGAKAFEQCAGFLRISGGAEPLDASSVHPEAYPVARKIKAAAGKELAAGSYTALNPADFVDGSFGLPTVQDIIAELEKPGRDPRPAFAAATFSECIEKISDLRPGMVLEGTVTNVAAFGAFVDVGVHQDGLVHVSALANRFVSDPREVVKSGQVVRVKVLEADPERKRISLTLRLDDEPAARPDRPAAQGAQAGRASQPFAARRPSGAPVPGRQSSAGQPQRPVPAKTSQAKAVPAPANTAMAEALRKAGLGK
;
A
#
# COMPACT_ATOMS: atom_id res chain seq x y z
N MET A 1 46.64 -47.46 8.57
CA MET A 1 46.19 -47.50 7.16
C MET A 1 44.79 -48.11 7.17
N THR A 2 43.79 -47.28 7.23
CA THR A 2 42.36 -47.68 7.20
C THR A 2 41.67 -46.83 6.13
N ASN A 3 41.25 -47.51 5.05
CA ASN A 3 40.59 -46.97 3.90
C ASN A 3 39.19 -46.46 4.28
N LEU A 4 38.92 -45.17 4.08
CA LEU A 4 37.59 -44.56 4.05
C LEU A 4 37.04 -44.66 2.62
N PRO A 5 35.77 -44.99 2.41
CA PRO A 5 35.17 -45.06 1.10
C PRO A 5 34.94 -43.63 0.51
N GLN A 6 35.36 -43.47 -0.71
CA GLN A 6 35.13 -42.28 -1.53
C GLN A 6 33.63 -42.13 -1.80
N ARG A 7 33.08 -40.92 -1.55
CA ARG A 7 31.76 -40.51 -2.02
C ARG A 7 31.75 -40.43 -3.55
N PRO A 8 30.67 -40.89 -4.23
CA PRO A 8 30.55 -40.71 -5.66
C PRO A 8 30.31 -39.22 -5.98
N SER A 9 31.03 -38.74 -6.95
CA SER A 9 30.86 -37.42 -7.56
C SER A 9 29.46 -37.28 -8.18
N PRO A 10 28.76 -36.13 -8.06
CA PRO A 10 27.49 -35.93 -8.71
C PRO A 10 27.74 -35.84 -10.23
N SER A 11 27.12 -36.72 -10.98
CA SER A 11 27.07 -36.68 -12.44
C SER A 11 26.36 -35.43 -12.95
N ALA A 12 27.02 -34.71 -13.82
CA ALA A 12 26.53 -33.55 -14.55
C ALA A 12 25.30 -33.88 -15.38
N THR A 13 24.16 -33.34 -14.93
CA THR A 13 23.00 -33.11 -15.79
C THR A 13 22.61 -31.63 -15.71
N SER A 14 23.43 -30.78 -16.31
CA SER A 14 23.14 -29.35 -16.48
C SER A 14 22.90 -29.05 -17.95
N LYS A 15 21.64 -29.19 -18.39
CA LYS A 15 21.13 -28.60 -19.65
C LYS A 15 19.64 -28.17 -19.53
N ALA A 16 19.26 -27.53 -18.44
CA ALA A 16 17.90 -27.03 -18.26
C ALA A 16 17.75 -25.51 -17.92
N PRO A 17 18.78 -24.74 -17.51
CA PRO A 17 18.51 -23.35 -17.09
C PRO A 17 18.20 -22.39 -18.25
N HIS A 18 18.84 -22.52 -19.41
CA HIS A 18 18.71 -21.54 -20.51
C HIS A 18 17.34 -21.55 -21.24
N THR A 19 16.65 -22.68 -21.29
CA THR A 19 15.30 -22.76 -21.92
C THR A 19 14.20 -22.21 -21.01
N GLN A 20 14.32 -22.37 -19.70
CA GLN A 20 13.38 -21.84 -18.71
C GLN A 20 13.48 -20.32 -18.59
N GLU A 21 14.68 -19.77 -18.52
CA GLU A 21 14.90 -18.32 -18.47
C GLU A 21 14.41 -17.62 -19.74
N SER A 22 14.58 -18.23 -20.92
CA SER A 22 14.01 -17.71 -22.17
C SER A 22 12.47 -17.68 -22.13
N GLY A 23 11.82 -18.66 -21.49
CA GLY A 23 10.37 -18.68 -21.30
C GLY A 23 9.88 -17.57 -20.35
N ILE A 24 10.56 -17.37 -19.24
CA ILE A 24 10.28 -16.29 -18.26
C ILE A 24 10.41 -14.91 -18.94
N ALA A 25 11.52 -14.69 -19.68
CA ALA A 25 11.72 -13.44 -20.36
C ALA A 25 10.65 -13.13 -21.42
N ALA A 26 10.22 -14.13 -22.17
CA ALA A 26 9.14 -13.98 -23.14
C ALA A 26 7.78 -13.66 -22.49
N GLN A 27 7.49 -14.30 -21.37
CA GLN A 27 6.27 -14.04 -20.60
C GLN A 27 6.24 -12.62 -20.04
N ILE A 28 7.33 -12.17 -19.39
CA ILE A 28 7.44 -10.80 -18.87
C ILE A 28 7.32 -9.79 -20.00
N ALA A 29 7.95 -10.05 -21.16
CA ALA A 29 7.86 -9.17 -22.32
C ALA A 29 6.42 -9.01 -22.82
N ALA A 30 5.67 -10.09 -22.89
CA ALA A 30 4.26 -10.06 -23.28
C ALA A 30 3.40 -9.28 -22.27
N GLU A 31 3.64 -9.45 -20.96
CA GLU A 31 2.91 -8.77 -19.88
C GLU A 31 3.21 -7.26 -19.84
N LEU A 32 4.45 -6.84 -20.09
CA LEU A 32 4.87 -5.44 -20.09
C LEU A 32 4.70 -4.75 -21.45
N GLY A 33 4.37 -5.48 -22.52
CA GLY A 33 4.26 -4.93 -23.87
C GLY A 33 5.59 -4.50 -24.49
N VAL A 34 6.70 -5.15 -24.11
CA VAL A 34 8.05 -4.87 -24.57
C VAL A 34 8.64 -6.07 -25.33
N GLN A 35 9.86 -5.89 -25.91
CA GLN A 35 10.50 -6.98 -26.64
C GLN A 35 11.24 -7.93 -25.69
N ALA A 36 11.27 -9.22 -26.01
CA ALA A 36 11.93 -10.24 -25.18
C ALA A 36 13.44 -9.98 -24.98
N TRP A 37 14.13 -9.39 -25.97
CA TRP A 37 15.54 -9.05 -25.84
C TRP A 37 15.79 -7.94 -24.80
N GLN A 38 14.85 -6.99 -24.66
CA GLN A 38 14.93 -5.91 -23.66
C GLN A 38 14.85 -6.52 -22.24
N VAL A 39 13.88 -7.43 -22.05
CA VAL A 39 13.73 -8.14 -20.76
C VAL A 39 14.97 -8.96 -20.46
N LYS A 40 15.47 -9.73 -21.46
CA LYS A 40 16.69 -10.53 -21.27
C LYS A 40 17.89 -9.67 -20.86
N ALA A 41 18.12 -8.56 -21.56
CA ALA A 41 19.22 -7.66 -21.23
C ALA A 41 19.08 -7.05 -19.83
N ALA A 42 17.85 -6.68 -19.41
CA ALA A 42 17.59 -6.18 -18.07
C ALA A 42 17.83 -7.26 -17.00
N VAL A 43 17.38 -8.50 -17.24
CA VAL A 43 17.64 -9.64 -16.34
C VAL A 43 19.13 -9.93 -16.19
N ASP A 44 19.87 -9.97 -17.31
CA ASP A 44 21.33 -10.20 -17.29
C ASP A 44 22.05 -9.11 -16.47
N LEU A 45 21.63 -7.85 -16.56
CA LEU A 45 22.17 -6.73 -15.76
C LEU A 45 21.80 -6.84 -14.27
N LEU A 46 20.55 -7.18 -13.94
CA LEU A 46 20.10 -7.39 -12.56
C LEU A 46 20.84 -8.56 -11.90
N ASP A 47 20.99 -9.68 -12.60
CA ASP A 47 21.71 -10.86 -12.11
C ASP A 47 23.21 -10.59 -11.98
N ALA A 48 23.76 -9.70 -12.82
CA ALA A 48 25.09 -9.16 -12.62
C ALA A 48 25.19 -8.21 -11.40
N GLY A 49 24.05 -7.91 -10.72
CA GLY A 49 23.96 -7.08 -9.51
C GLY A 49 23.97 -5.59 -9.80
N SER A 50 23.52 -5.17 -10.99
CA SER A 50 23.22 -3.77 -11.27
C SER A 50 21.91 -3.37 -10.63
N THR A 51 21.83 -2.14 -10.08
CA THR A 51 20.61 -1.62 -9.47
C THR A 51 19.66 -1.06 -10.53
N VAL A 52 18.34 -1.05 -10.23
CA VAL A 52 17.33 -0.51 -11.15
C VAL A 52 17.61 0.93 -11.55
N PRO A 53 17.93 1.88 -10.63
CA PRO A 53 18.24 3.26 -11.01
C PRO A 53 19.44 3.36 -11.97
N PHE A 54 20.47 2.55 -11.76
CA PHE A 54 21.65 2.52 -12.62
C PHE A 54 21.31 2.02 -14.04
N ILE A 55 20.53 0.94 -14.14
CA ILE A 55 20.09 0.39 -15.43
C ILE A 55 19.23 1.42 -16.18
N ALA A 56 18.23 1.98 -15.52
CA ALA A 56 17.29 2.95 -16.11
C ALA A 56 18.01 4.20 -16.66
N ARG A 57 19.08 4.64 -15.99
CA ARG A 57 19.74 5.88 -16.34
C ARG A 57 20.97 5.71 -17.24
N TYR A 58 21.79 4.68 -17.02
CA TYR A 58 23.10 4.54 -17.64
C TYR A 58 23.27 3.31 -18.52
N ARG A 59 22.22 2.50 -18.69
CA ARG A 59 22.21 1.30 -19.57
C ARG A 59 20.99 1.30 -20.50
N LYS A 60 20.56 2.49 -20.93
CA LYS A 60 19.37 2.70 -21.77
C LYS A 60 19.46 1.96 -23.10
N GLU A 61 20.60 2.00 -23.77
CA GLU A 61 20.83 1.31 -25.03
C GLU A 61 20.75 -0.20 -24.89
N ALA A 62 21.29 -0.74 -23.79
CA ALA A 62 21.29 -2.18 -23.54
C ALA A 62 19.87 -2.72 -23.32
N THR A 63 18.99 -1.93 -22.71
CA THR A 63 17.62 -2.32 -22.38
C THR A 63 16.56 -1.74 -23.32
N GLY A 64 16.97 -1.01 -24.35
CA GLY A 64 16.03 -0.35 -25.27
C GLY A 64 15.15 0.66 -24.55
N THR A 65 15.74 1.47 -23.65
CA THR A 65 15.10 2.58 -22.91
C THR A 65 14.00 2.18 -21.92
N LEU A 66 14.09 1.00 -21.29
CA LEU A 66 13.21 0.67 -20.17
C LEU A 66 13.43 1.67 -19.04
N ASP A 67 12.35 2.28 -18.57
CA ASP A 67 12.36 3.23 -17.45
C ASP A 67 12.38 2.53 -16.09
N ASP A 68 12.50 3.31 -15.02
CA ASP A 68 12.49 2.81 -13.62
C ASP A 68 11.23 2.03 -13.29
N THR A 69 10.07 2.48 -13.78
CA THR A 69 8.78 1.82 -13.53
C THR A 69 8.70 0.46 -14.21
N ALA A 70 9.07 0.37 -15.47
CA ALA A 70 9.12 -0.88 -16.23
C ALA A 70 10.12 -1.88 -15.62
N LEU A 71 11.31 -1.39 -15.22
CA LEU A 71 12.35 -2.22 -14.60
C LEU A 71 11.93 -2.72 -13.20
N ARG A 72 11.26 -1.92 -12.39
CA ARG A 72 10.71 -2.37 -11.08
C ARG A 72 9.62 -3.42 -11.27
N GLY A 73 8.72 -3.21 -12.24
CA GLY A 73 7.70 -4.21 -12.61
C GLY A 73 8.33 -5.52 -13.09
N LEU A 74 9.38 -5.42 -13.93
CA LEU A 74 10.16 -6.57 -14.40
C LEU A 74 10.82 -7.32 -13.21
N GLU A 75 11.49 -6.61 -12.30
CA GLU A 75 12.16 -7.18 -11.12
C GLU A 75 11.16 -7.94 -10.22
N GLU A 76 10.00 -7.37 -9.96
CA GLU A 76 8.95 -8.01 -9.16
C GLU A 76 8.39 -9.25 -9.86
N ARG A 77 8.13 -9.14 -11.17
CA ARG A 77 7.57 -10.24 -11.94
C ARG A 77 8.57 -11.37 -12.13
N LEU A 78 9.84 -11.05 -12.36
CA LEU A 78 10.93 -12.01 -12.45
C LEU A 78 11.04 -12.85 -11.16
N ARG A 79 11.00 -12.20 -10.01
CA ARG A 79 11.01 -12.88 -8.72
C ARG A 79 9.83 -13.83 -8.58
N TYR A 80 8.61 -13.36 -8.90
CA TYR A 80 7.40 -14.20 -8.83
C TYR A 80 7.51 -15.44 -9.74
N LEU A 81 7.97 -15.27 -10.98
CA LEU A 81 8.08 -16.38 -11.94
C LEU A 81 9.19 -17.35 -11.56
N ARG A 82 10.31 -16.87 -11.02
CA ARG A 82 11.37 -17.73 -10.48
C ARG A 82 10.88 -18.56 -9.28
N GLU A 83 10.13 -17.96 -8.37
CA GLU A 83 9.49 -18.68 -7.25
C GLU A 83 8.43 -19.69 -7.74
N LEU A 84 7.70 -19.38 -8.82
CA LEU A 84 6.74 -20.30 -9.44
C LEU A 84 7.46 -21.51 -10.04
N GLU A 85 8.57 -21.30 -10.73
CA GLU A 85 9.38 -22.38 -11.33
C GLU A 85 10.02 -23.28 -10.26
N GLU A 86 10.59 -22.70 -9.22
CA GLU A 86 11.13 -23.44 -8.07
C GLU A 86 10.04 -24.32 -7.45
N ARG A 87 8.84 -23.72 -7.24
CA ARG A 87 7.71 -24.47 -6.70
C ARG A 87 7.24 -25.58 -7.62
N ARG A 88 7.24 -25.35 -8.96
CA ARG A 88 6.93 -26.33 -9.99
C ARG A 88 7.88 -27.52 -9.91
N GLY A 89 9.19 -27.27 -9.81
CA GLY A 89 10.21 -28.31 -9.62
C GLY A 89 9.96 -29.14 -8.36
N THR A 90 9.74 -28.48 -7.22
CA THR A 90 9.46 -29.15 -5.95
C THR A 90 8.21 -30.05 -6.03
N ILE A 91 7.16 -29.62 -6.71
CA ILE A 91 5.92 -30.38 -6.89
C ILE A 91 6.15 -31.59 -7.79
N LEU A 92 6.86 -31.42 -8.89
CA LEU A 92 7.18 -32.53 -9.81
C LEU A 92 8.01 -33.62 -9.10
N GLU A 93 9.01 -33.22 -8.34
CA GLU A 93 9.82 -34.14 -7.52
C GLU A 93 8.96 -34.88 -6.48
N ALA A 94 8.07 -34.16 -5.79
CA ALA A 94 7.18 -34.77 -4.78
C ALA A 94 6.19 -35.76 -5.37
N ILE A 95 5.66 -35.50 -6.60
CA ILE A 95 4.76 -36.42 -7.30
C ILE A 95 5.54 -37.62 -7.84
N ALA A 96 6.73 -37.39 -8.39
CA ALA A 96 7.61 -38.47 -8.90
C ALA A 96 8.03 -39.43 -7.79
N ALA A 97 8.37 -38.89 -6.59
CA ALA A 97 8.69 -39.70 -5.41
C ALA A 97 7.54 -40.61 -4.95
N GLN A 98 6.28 -40.26 -5.25
CA GLN A 98 5.10 -41.06 -5.00
C GLN A 98 4.79 -42.07 -6.15
N GLY A 99 5.59 -42.11 -7.23
CA GLY A 99 5.37 -42.94 -8.39
C GLY A 99 4.12 -42.59 -9.21
N ALA A 100 3.59 -41.37 -9.00
CA ALA A 100 2.32 -40.91 -9.58
C ALA A 100 2.49 -39.94 -10.76
N LEU A 101 3.72 -39.68 -11.20
CA LEU A 101 4.00 -38.72 -12.29
C LEU A 101 3.67 -39.37 -13.66
N THR A 102 2.65 -38.83 -14.32
CA THR A 102 2.28 -39.21 -15.70
C THR A 102 2.65 -38.09 -16.69
N PRO A 103 2.80 -38.37 -18.00
CA PRO A 103 3.07 -37.34 -18.99
C PRO A 103 2.00 -36.22 -19.02
N GLN A 104 0.71 -36.60 -18.83
CA GLN A 104 -0.38 -35.64 -18.77
C GLN A 104 -0.27 -34.71 -17.53
N LEU A 105 0.08 -35.26 -16.37
CA LEU A 105 0.25 -34.51 -15.14
C LEU A 105 1.47 -33.59 -15.25
N GLN A 106 2.56 -34.06 -15.81
CA GLN A 106 3.74 -33.24 -16.08
C GLN A 106 3.41 -32.08 -17.00
N ALA A 107 2.64 -32.30 -18.08
CA ALA A 107 2.18 -31.23 -18.96
C ALA A 107 1.24 -30.24 -18.24
N ALA A 108 0.32 -30.72 -17.39
CA ALA A 108 -0.58 -29.87 -16.61
C ALA A 108 0.19 -29.00 -15.59
N VAL A 109 1.20 -29.55 -14.91
CA VAL A 109 2.07 -28.79 -13.98
C VAL A 109 2.93 -27.78 -14.75
N ALA A 110 3.48 -28.15 -15.92
CA ALA A 110 4.24 -27.24 -16.77
C ALA A 110 3.40 -26.08 -17.32
N GLY A 111 2.13 -26.34 -17.65
CA GLY A 111 1.18 -25.32 -18.15
C GLY A 111 0.50 -24.49 -17.07
N ALA A 112 0.79 -24.71 -15.77
CA ALA A 112 0.20 -23.89 -14.71
C ALA A 112 0.87 -22.50 -14.68
N ASP A 113 0.12 -21.45 -14.95
CA ASP A 113 0.56 -20.04 -15.05
C ASP A 113 0.51 -19.29 -13.71
N THR A 114 -0.11 -19.88 -12.70
CA THR A 114 -0.25 -19.29 -11.36
C THR A 114 0.07 -20.29 -10.25
N LYS A 115 0.54 -19.78 -9.10
CA LYS A 115 0.74 -20.60 -7.89
C LYS A 115 -0.56 -21.31 -7.46
N SER A 116 -1.71 -20.62 -7.59
CA SER A 116 -3.01 -21.19 -7.24
C SER A 116 -3.35 -22.40 -8.11
N ARG A 117 -3.17 -22.31 -9.45
CA ARG A 117 -3.40 -23.43 -10.37
C ARG A 117 -2.45 -24.59 -10.09
N LEU A 118 -1.19 -24.30 -9.83
CA LEU A 118 -0.18 -25.27 -9.48
C LEU A 118 -0.53 -26.03 -8.19
N GLU A 119 -0.99 -25.32 -7.16
CA GLU A 119 -1.44 -25.92 -5.90
C GLU A 119 -2.73 -26.76 -6.06
N ASP A 120 -3.63 -26.35 -6.96
CA ASP A 120 -4.83 -27.13 -7.31
C ASP A 120 -4.46 -28.49 -7.89
N ILE A 121 -3.53 -28.51 -8.84
CA ILE A 121 -3.04 -29.74 -9.48
C ILE A 121 -2.32 -30.65 -8.45
N TYR A 122 -1.54 -30.03 -7.54
CA TYR A 122 -0.81 -30.78 -6.52
C TYR A 122 -1.69 -31.29 -5.36
N LEU A 123 -2.89 -30.73 -5.18
CA LEU A 123 -3.76 -31.02 -4.03
C LEU A 123 -4.03 -32.52 -3.77
N PRO A 124 -4.24 -33.39 -4.79
CA PRO A 124 -4.42 -34.83 -4.60
C PRO A 124 -3.19 -35.54 -4.00
N PHE A 125 -2.00 -35.01 -4.27
CA PHE A 125 -0.69 -35.60 -3.92
C PHE A 125 -0.10 -35.06 -2.61
N LYS A 126 -0.72 -34.03 -2.03
CA LYS A 126 -0.29 -33.50 -0.72
C LYS A 126 -0.45 -34.54 0.37
N THR A 127 0.61 -34.81 1.11
CA THR A 127 0.57 -35.65 2.32
C THR A 127 -0.39 -35.04 3.33
N LYS A 128 -1.50 -35.69 3.63
CA LYS A 128 -2.53 -35.20 4.55
C LYS A 128 -2.66 -36.14 5.73
N ARG A 129 -3.26 -35.64 6.82
CA ARG A 129 -3.84 -36.50 7.83
C ARG A 129 -4.88 -37.42 7.20
N ARG A 130 -4.98 -38.66 7.67
CA ARG A 130 -5.93 -39.68 7.22
C ARG A 130 -7.34 -39.09 7.09
N THR A 131 -7.85 -38.96 5.85
CA THR A 131 -9.16 -38.36 5.57
C THR A 131 -10.27 -39.41 5.73
N LYS A 132 -11.53 -38.96 5.91
CA LYS A 132 -12.67 -39.89 5.92
C LYS A 132 -12.77 -40.72 4.62
N ALA A 133 -12.41 -40.13 3.48
CA ALA A 133 -12.38 -40.81 2.20
C ALA A 133 -11.26 -41.86 2.14
N GLN A 134 -10.09 -41.54 2.71
CA GLN A 134 -9.00 -42.51 2.78
C GLN A 134 -9.35 -43.71 3.70
N ILE A 135 -9.93 -43.44 4.87
CA ILE A 135 -10.44 -44.46 5.77
C ILE A 135 -11.45 -45.35 5.06
N ALA A 136 -12.37 -44.74 4.27
CA ALA A 136 -13.36 -45.48 3.50
C ALA A 136 -12.72 -46.35 2.37
N ARG A 137 -11.67 -45.89 1.71
CA ARG A 137 -10.91 -46.70 0.72
C ARG A 137 -10.20 -47.87 1.39
N GLU A 138 -9.58 -47.66 2.53
CA GLU A 138 -8.91 -48.70 3.31
C GLU A 138 -9.91 -49.73 3.81
N ALA A 139 -11.18 -49.32 4.09
CA ALA A 139 -12.28 -50.20 4.42
C ALA A 139 -12.88 -50.93 3.20
N GLY A 140 -12.34 -50.72 2.01
CA GLY A 140 -12.79 -51.40 0.78
C GLY A 140 -14.05 -50.83 0.11
N LEU A 141 -14.43 -49.57 0.42
CA LEU A 141 -15.66 -48.93 -0.08
C LEU A 141 -15.50 -48.26 -1.46
N GLN A 142 -14.29 -48.21 -2.04
CA GLN A 142 -14.05 -47.62 -3.37
C GLN A 142 -14.91 -48.35 -4.47
N PRO A 143 -14.98 -49.67 -4.54
CA PRO A 143 -15.82 -50.36 -5.54
C PRO A 143 -17.30 -50.03 -5.38
N LEU A 144 -17.83 -49.85 -4.16
CA LEU A 144 -19.22 -49.44 -3.93
C LEU A 144 -19.49 -48.05 -4.53
N ALA A 145 -18.61 -47.08 -4.25
CA ALA A 145 -18.74 -45.73 -4.83
C ALA A 145 -18.73 -45.75 -6.37
N GLU A 146 -17.84 -46.54 -6.97
CA GLU A 146 -17.75 -46.68 -8.44
C GLU A 146 -18.92 -47.44 -9.03
N ALA A 147 -19.41 -48.50 -8.35
CA ALA A 147 -20.55 -49.28 -8.81
C ALA A 147 -21.82 -48.41 -8.89
N LEU A 148 -22.12 -47.65 -7.84
CA LEU A 148 -23.29 -46.76 -7.83
C LEU A 148 -23.17 -45.65 -8.86
N LEU A 149 -21.95 -45.14 -9.14
CA LEU A 149 -21.72 -44.09 -10.14
C LEU A 149 -21.85 -44.64 -11.58
N LYS A 150 -21.32 -45.84 -11.87
CA LYS A 150 -21.33 -46.45 -13.18
C LYS A 150 -22.66 -47.16 -13.52
N ARG A 151 -23.38 -47.64 -12.51
CA ARG A 151 -24.64 -48.39 -12.63
C ARG A 151 -25.70 -47.83 -11.68
N PRO A 152 -26.28 -46.67 -11.99
CA PRO A 152 -27.27 -46.00 -11.12
C PRO A 152 -28.61 -46.75 -11.01
N GLU A 153 -28.82 -47.77 -11.76
CA GLU A 153 -29.96 -48.70 -11.64
C GLU A 153 -29.87 -49.62 -10.42
N LEU A 154 -28.71 -49.70 -9.76
CA LEU A 154 -28.53 -50.44 -8.52
C LEU A 154 -29.23 -49.70 -7.36
N ASP A 155 -29.90 -50.49 -6.49
CA ASP A 155 -30.43 -50.01 -5.24
C ASP A 155 -29.25 -49.73 -4.26
N PRO A 156 -29.05 -48.49 -3.78
CA PRO A 156 -27.91 -48.13 -2.94
C PRO A 156 -27.81 -48.93 -1.65
N GLU A 157 -28.91 -49.13 -0.93
CA GLU A 157 -28.93 -49.82 0.37
C GLU A 157 -28.62 -51.30 0.19
N ARG A 158 -29.24 -51.93 -0.80
CA ARG A 158 -29.00 -53.30 -1.12
C ARG A 158 -27.58 -53.57 -1.58
N GLU A 159 -27.04 -52.70 -2.41
CA GLU A 159 -25.66 -52.87 -2.88
C GLU A 159 -24.66 -52.60 -1.73
N ALA A 160 -24.90 -51.61 -0.88
CA ALA A 160 -24.07 -51.33 0.29
C ALA A 160 -24.00 -52.47 1.29
N GLY A 161 -25.08 -53.25 1.40
CA GLY A 161 -25.10 -54.44 2.26
C GLY A 161 -24.05 -55.51 1.89
N ARG A 162 -23.45 -55.44 0.69
CA ARG A 162 -22.36 -56.34 0.25
C ARG A 162 -20.97 -55.91 0.72
N TYR A 163 -20.86 -54.70 1.28
CA TYR A 163 -19.59 -54.07 1.64
C TYR A 163 -19.47 -53.81 3.15
N LEU A 164 -20.18 -54.61 3.96
CA LEU A 164 -20.08 -54.55 5.42
C LEU A 164 -18.72 -55.09 5.85
N ASN A 165 -18.08 -54.38 6.78
CA ASN A 165 -16.76 -54.73 7.27
C ASN A 165 -16.63 -54.33 8.74
N ALA A 166 -16.79 -55.27 9.65
CA ALA A 166 -16.75 -55.07 11.09
C ALA A 166 -15.35 -54.61 11.57
N GLU A 167 -14.27 -55.10 10.94
CA GLU A 167 -12.88 -54.70 11.30
C GLU A 167 -12.61 -53.24 11.04
N HIS A 168 -13.29 -52.66 10.07
CA HIS A 168 -13.21 -51.25 9.73
C HIS A 168 -14.39 -50.41 10.22
N SER A 169 -15.16 -50.91 11.18
CA SER A 169 -16.34 -50.24 11.79
C SER A 169 -17.46 -49.92 10.77
N ILE A 170 -17.59 -50.71 9.71
CA ILE A 170 -18.68 -50.62 8.72
C ILE A 170 -19.74 -51.69 9.12
N GLY A 171 -20.61 -51.34 10.10
CA GLY A 171 -21.58 -52.27 10.68
C GLY A 171 -22.91 -52.35 9.93
N ASP A 172 -23.22 -51.36 9.10
CA ASP A 172 -24.51 -51.31 8.36
C ASP A 172 -24.38 -50.63 6.99
N ALA A 173 -25.41 -50.72 6.19
CA ALA A 173 -25.47 -50.13 4.84
C ALA A 173 -25.34 -48.60 4.86
N ALA A 174 -25.85 -47.92 5.91
CA ALA A 174 -25.75 -46.48 6.04
C ALA A 174 -24.29 -46.02 6.25
N ALA A 175 -23.53 -46.75 7.06
CA ALA A 175 -22.10 -46.52 7.27
C ALA A 175 -21.30 -46.75 5.95
N ALA A 176 -21.61 -47.83 5.21
CA ALA A 176 -20.99 -48.09 3.92
C ALA A 176 -21.30 -46.99 2.89
N LEU A 177 -22.55 -46.53 2.79
CA LEU A 177 -22.95 -45.41 1.93
C LEU A 177 -22.31 -44.09 2.34
N ALA A 178 -22.17 -43.81 3.65
CA ALA A 178 -21.48 -42.62 4.12
C ALA A 178 -19.98 -42.61 3.76
N GLY A 179 -19.33 -43.79 3.81
CA GLY A 179 -17.96 -43.98 3.38
C GLY A 179 -17.81 -43.77 1.87
N ALA A 180 -18.67 -44.42 1.05
CA ALA A 180 -18.70 -44.25 -0.42
C ALA A 180 -18.95 -42.80 -0.82
N ARG A 181 -19.88 -42.12 -0.14
CA ARG A 181 -20.14 -40.67 -0.30
C ARG A 181 -18.91 -39.84 -0.02
N SER A 182 -18.16 -40.13 1.04
CA SER A 182 -16.94 -39.42 1.39
C SER A 182 -15.88 -39.52 0.29
N ILE A 183 -15.77 -40.66 -0.38
CA ILE A 183 -14.86 -40.88 -1.53
C ILE A 183 -15.26 -40.00 -2.71
N LEU A 184 -16.55 -39.97 -3.08
CA LEU A 184 -17.03 -39.15 -4.19
C LEU A 184 -16.92 -37.65 -3.90
N VAL A 185 -17.22 -37.22 -2.67
CA VAL A 185 -17.03 -35.82 -2.20
C VAL A 185 -15.57 -35.39 -2.29
N GLU A 186 -14.64 -36.25 -1.89
CA GLU A 186 -13.19 -35.95 -2.01
C GLU A 186 -12.75 -35.86 -3.48
N ARG A 187 -13.21 -36.78 -4.35
CA ARG A 187 -12.94 -36.76 -5.78
C ARG A 187 -13.36 -35.44 -6.43
N VAL A 188 -14.56 -34.94 -6.12
CA VAL A 188 -15.05 -33.64 -6.59
C VAL A 188 -14.18 -32.49 -6.05
N ALA A 189 -13.85 -32.52 -4.74
CA ALA A 189 -13.09 -31.44 -4.11
C ALA A 189 -11.63 -31.36 -4.56
N GLN A 190 -11.08 -32.44 -5.14
CA GLN A 190 -9.69 -32.50 -5.58
C GLN A 190 -9.53 -32.24 -7.08
N ASP A 191 -10.61 -32.12 -7.83
CA ASP A 191 -10.52 -31.85 -9.27
C ASP A 191 -10.16 -30.40 -9.53
N ALA A 192 -9.03 -30.18 -10.19
CA ALA A 192 -8.46 -28.88 -10.43
C ALA A 192 -9.21 -28.06 -11.50
N ASP A 193 -9.74 -28.73 -12.52
CA ASP A 193 -10.45 -28.08 -13.63
C ASP A 193 -11.84 -27.64 -13.21
N LEU A 194 -12.57 -28.52 -12.51
CA LEU A 194 -13.85 -28.16 -11.90
C LEU A 194 -13.70 -27.01 -10.91
N ALA A 195 -12.69 -27.06 -10.03
CA ALA A 195 -12.41 -25.99 -9.06
C ALA A 195 -12.13 -24.66 -9.76
N ALA A 196 -11.31 -24.66 -10.82
CA ALA A 196 -11.01 -23.46 -11.60
C ALA A 196 -12.27 -22.88 -12.26
N ALA A 197 -13.08 -23.72 -12.93
CA ALA A 197 -14.32 -23.28 -13.59
C ALA A 197 -15.34 -22.69 -12.60
N LEU A 198 -15.53 -23.33 -11.43
CA LEU A 198 -16.46 -22.85 -10.39
C LEU A 198 -15.93 -21.60 -9.68
N ARG A 199 -14.59 -21.48 -9.50
CA ARG A 199 -13.93 -20.29 -8.95
C ARG A 199 -14.19 -19.06 -9.82
N GLU A 200 -13.98 -19.16 -11.15
CA GLU A 200 -14.22 -18.02 -12.06
C GLU A 200 -15.71 -17.66 -12.12
N ARG A 201 -16.61 -18.64 -12.05
CA ARG A 201 -18.03 -18.33 -11.94
C ARG A 201 -18.39 -17.60 -10.66
N LEU A 202 -17.86 -18.00 -9.50
CA LEU A 202 -18.07 -17.29 -8.24
C LEU A 202 -17.41 -15.89 -8.25
N TRP A 203 -16.25 -15.75 -8.90
CA TRP A 203 -15.58 -14.46 -9.06
C TRP A 203 -16.45 -13.45 -9.79
N THR A 204 -17.10 -13.88 -10.88
CA THR A 204 -17.87 -13.01 -11.77
C THR A 204 -19.35 -12.89 -11.41
N GLN A 205 -19.95 -13.88 -10.76
CA GLN A 205 -21.39 -13.92 -10.48
C GLN A 205 -21.72 -13.99 -8.98
N GLY A 206 -20.78 -14.40 -8.14
CA GLY A 206 -20.96 -14.46 -6.70
C GLY A 206 -21.01 -13.08 -6.05
N ARG A 207 -21.36 -13.06 -4.78
CA ARG A 207 -21.44 -11.84 -3.95
C ARG A 207 -20.61 -11.99 -2.68
N MET A 208 -19.70 -11.07 -2.43
CA MET A 208 -19.13 -10.88 -1.10
C MET A 208 -20.18 -10.15 -0.27
N VAL A 209 -20.59 -10.78 0.81
CA VAL A 209 -21.64 -10.30 1.73
C VAL A 209 -20.98 -9.96 3.06
N SER A 210 -21.37 -8.84 3.64
CA SER A 210 -20.96 -8.44 4.98
C SER A 210 -22.18 -8.14 5.83
N ARG A 211 -22.12 -8.58 7.08
CA ARG A 211 -23.13 -8.29 8.10
C ARG A 211 -22.45 -7.91 9.41
N VAL A 212 -23.08 -7.01 10.18
CA VAL A 212 -22.60 -6.72 11.53
C VAL A 212 -22.87 -7.91 12.45
N LYS A 213 -21.90 -8.29 13.27
CA LYS A 213 -22.07 -9.32 14.29
C LYS A 213 -23.02 -8.85 15.37
N LYS A 214 -23.88 -9.74 15.86
CA LYS A 214 -24.90 -9.44 16.87
C LYS A 214 -24.29 -8.74 18.09
N GLY A 215 -24.80 -7.54 18.41
CA GLY A 215 -24.37 -6.74 19.55
C GLY A 215 -23.10 -5.88 19.31
N LYS A 216 -22.61 -5.81 18.07
CA LYS A 216 -21.42 -5.00 17.72
C LYS A 216 -21.75 -3.68 16.98
N ASP A 217 -23.03 -3.33 16.87
CA ASP A 217 -23.50 -2.14 16.15
C ASP A 217 -22.92 -0.84 16.71
N ALA A 218 -22.91 -0.69 18.05
CA ALA A 218 -22.44 0.52 18.70
C ALA A 218 -20.91 0.67 18.63
N GLU A 219 -20.17 -0.44 18.83
CA GLU A 219 -18.70 -0.48 18.78
C GLU A 219 -18.20 -0.33 17.33
N GLY A 220 -18.96 -0.83 16.38
CA GLY A 220 -18.60 -0.92 14.96
C GLY A 220 -18.99 0.27 14.11
N GLN A 221 -19.38 1.43 14.65
CA GLN A 221 -19.90 2.58 13.88
C GLN A 221 -18.99 3.04 12.72
N LYS A 222 -17.67 2.87 12.84
CA LYS A 222 -16.72 3.15 11.76
C LYS A 222 -16.89 2.25 10.52
N PHE A 223 -17.57 1.09 10.68
CA PHE A 223 -17.89 0.15 9.61
C PHE A 223 -19.37 0.15 9.20
N LYS A 224 -20.14 1.17 9.60
CA LYS A 224 -21.59 1.23 9.39
C LYS A 224 -22.00 1.01 7.93
N ASP A 225 -21.22 1.51 6.99
CA ASP A 225 -21.49 1.37 5.54
C ASP A 225 -21.38 -0.10 5.06
N TYR A 226 -20.86 -1.00 5.91
CA TYR A 226 -20.67 -2.43 5.64
C TYR A 226 -21.52 -3.35 6.54
N PHE A 227 -22.45 -2.81 7.31
CA PHE A 227 -23.32 -3.62 8.20
C PHE A 227 -24.30 -4.48 7.42
N GLU A 228 -24.77 -3.99 6.26
CA GLU A 228 -25.57 -4.71 5.28
C GLU A 228 -24.98 -4.42 3.90
N PHE A 229 -24.03 -5.22 3.48
CA PHE A 229 -23.27 -4.96 2.25
C PHE A 229 -23.23 -6.20 1.37
N SER A 230 -23.43 -6.00 0.06
CA SER A 230 -23.32 -7.05 -0.95
C SER A 230 -22.72 -6.45 -2.23
N GLN A 231 -21.61 -7.04 -2.71
CA GLN A 231 -20.97 -6.64 -3.97
C GLN A 231 -20.27 -7.84 -4.64
N GLN A 232 -20.19 -7.82 -5.98
CA GLN A 232 -19.41 -8.82 -6.73
C GLN A 232 -17.92 -8.73 -6.35
N PRO A 233 -17.21 -9.86 -6.18
CA PRO A 233 -15.77 -9.87 -5.95
C PRO A 233 -14.99 -9.21 -7.09
N ALA A 234 -15.37 -9.50 -8.35
CA ALA A 234 -14.76 -8.87 -9.51
C ALA A 234 -15.03 -7.36 -9.54
N GLY A 235 -13.97 -6.57 -9.61
CA GLY A 235 -14.08 -5.11 -9.68
C GLY A 235 -14.41 -4.43 -8.34
N MET A 236 -14.31 -5.13 -7.20
CA MET A 236 -14.45 -4.47 -5.90
C MET A 236 -13.21 -3.60 -5.63
N PRO A 237 -13.40 -2.28 -5.32
CA PRO A 237 -12.29 -1.38 -5.04
C PRO A 237 -11.44 -1.84 -3.83
N SER A 238 -10.12 -1.66 -3.91
CA SER A 238 -9.15 -2.11 -2.89
C SER A 238 -9.47 -1.62 -1.48
N HIS A 239 -9.85 -0.35 -1.33
CA HIS A 239 -10.18 0.22 -0.03
C HIS A 239 -11.41 -0.43 0.62
N ARG A 240 -12.39 -0.91 -0.18
CA ARG A 240 -13.55 -1.65 0.34
C ARG A 240 -13.16 -3.04 0.81
N VAL A 241 -12.34 -3.75 0.01
CA VAL A 241 -11.82 -5.07 0.40
C VAL A 241 -11.06 -4.98 1.72
N LEU A 242 -10.13 -4.01 1.84
CA LEU A 242 -9.35 -3.82 3.07
C LEU A 242 -10.22 -3.39 4.26
N ALA A 243 -11.22 -2.54 4.04
CA ALA A 243 -12.17 -2.14 5.09
C ALA A 243 -12.99 -3.33 5.62
N LEU A 244 -13.50 -4.18 4.70
CA LEU A 244 -14.25 -5.40 5.06
C LEU A 244 -13.38 -6.35 5.88
N LEU A 245 -12.17 -6.66 5.42
CA LEU A 245 -11.25 -7.56 6.10
C LEU A 245 -10.80 -6.99 7.46
N ARG A 246 -10.59 -5.68 7.57
CA ARG A 246 -10.33 -5.01 8.86
C ARG A 246 -11.51 -5.13 9.81
N GLY A 247 -12.75 -4.92 9.33
CA GLY A 247 -13.94 -5.04 10.14
C GLY A 247 -14.16 -6.46 10.67
N GLU A 248 -13.82 -7.48 9.88
CA GLU A 248 -13.81 -8.87 10.31
C GLU A 248 -12.71 -9.16 11.35
N LYS A 249 -11.48 -8.67 11.10
CA LYS A 249 -10.33 -8.78 12.01
C LYS A 249 -10.61 -8.10 13.36
N ASP A 250 -11.26 -6.95 13.35
CA ASP A 250 -11.71 -6.24 14.56
C ASP A 250 -12.89 -6.93 15.25
N GLY A 251 -13.43 -8.01 14.68
CA GLY A 251 -14.52 -8.80 15.26
C GLY A 251 -15.90 -8.14 15.17
N VAL A 252 -16.05 -7.10 14.33
CA VAL A 252 -17.30 -6.34 14.12
C VAL A 252 -18.12 -6.93 12.98
N LEU A 253 -17.49 -7.27 11.85
CA LEU A 253 -18.16 -7.79 10.68
C LEU A 253 -18.05 -9.33 10.60
N GLU A 254 -19.05 -9.93 9.97
CA GLU A 254 -19.02 -11.30 9.48
C GLU A 254 -19.08 -11.28 7.96
N LEU A 255 -18.11 -11.93 7.31
CA LEU A 255 -17.98 -11.95 5.87
C LEU A 255 -18.29 -13.34 5.32
N ASP A 256 -19.10 -13.40 4.29
CA ASP A 256 -19.45 -14.63 3.58
C ASP A 256 -19.43 -14.42 2.05
N LEU A 257 -19.37 -15.53 1.31
CA LEU A 257 -19.47 -15.54 -0.14
C LEU A 257 -20.74 -16.26 -0.55
N ALA A 258 -21.72 -15.51 -1.06
CA ALA A 258 -22.98 -16.04 -1.54
C ALA A 258 -22.93 -16.32 -3.07
N GLU A 259 -23.70 -17.29 -3.53
CA GLU A 259 -23.79 -17.66 -4.92
C GLU A 259 -24.56 -16.64 -5.79
N ALA A 260 -25.41 -15.80 -5.15
CA ALA A 260 -26.16 -14.70 -5.76
C ALA A 260 -26.51 -13.66 -4.69
N GLU A 261 -27.38 -12.69 -5.02
CA GLU A 261 -27.84 -11.65 -4.07
C GLU A 261 -28.52 -12.28 -2.86
N PRO A 262 -28.08 -11.97 -1.61
CA PRO A 262 -28.53 -12.64 -0.41
C PRO A 262 -30.00 -12.38 -0.04
N ASN A 263 -30.60 -11.29 -0.53
CA ASN A 263 -31.98 -10.91 -0.25
C ASN A 263 -32.98 -11.40 -1.31
N ASP A 264 -32.51 -12.21 -2.27
CA ASP A 264 -33.32 -12.83 -3.33
C ASP A 264 -33.24 -14.36 -3.22
N ASP A 265 -34.16 -14.94 -2.47
CA ASP A 265 -34.22 -16.40 -2.24
C ASP A 265 -34.40 -17.21 -3.55
N ALA A 266 -35.12 -16.64 -4.53
CA ALA A 266 -35.30 -17.28 -5.84
C ALA A 266 -33.97 -17.29 -6.63
N ALA A 267 -33.26 -16.16 -6.65
CA ALA A 267 -31.95 -16.05 -7.28
C ALA A 267 -30.92 -16.94 -6.59
N LEU A 268 -30.88 -16.98 -5.26
CA LEU A 268 -30.00 -17.88 -4.50
C LEU A 268 -30.27 -19.35 -4.78
N THR A 269 -31.55 -19.76 -4.79
CA THR A 269 -31.94 -21.16 -5.09
C THR A 269 -31.56 -21.52 -6.52
N ALA A 270 -31.83 -20.66 -7.49
CA ALA A 270 -31.48 -20.88 -8.89
C ALA A 270 -29.95 -20.91 -9.10
N ALA A 271 -29.20 -20.03 -8.42
CA ALA A 271 -27.74 -20.01 -8.49
C ALA A 271 -27.16 -21.29 -7.89
N ARG A 272 -27.59 -21.66 -6.68
CA ARG A 272 -27.15 -22.87 -5.98
C ARG A 272 -27.40 -24.12 -6.84
N SER A 273 -28.60 -24.23 -7.42
CA SER A 273 -28.94 -25.32 -8.35
C SER A 273 -27.96 -25.40 -9.53
N ARG A 274 -27.51 -24.28 -10.10
CA ARG A 274 -26.54 -24.26 -11.20
C ARG A 274 -25.15 -24.77 -10.78
N TYR A 275 -24.68 -24.45 -9.55
CA TYR A 275 -23.41 -24.98 -9.03
C TYR A 275 -23.49 -26.45 -8.72
N GLU A 276 -24.59 -26.88 -8.07
CA GLU A 276 -24.85 -28.29 -7.78
C GLU A 276 -24.97 -29.11 -9.06
N ALA A 277 -25.65 -28.60 -10.10
CA ALA A 277 -25.75 -29.24 -11.41
C ALA A 277 -24.40 -29.34 -12.15
N ALA A 278 -23.49 -28.38 -11.94
CA ALA A 278 -22.14 -28.47 -12.50
C ALA A 278 -21.35 -29.61 -11.85
N VAL A 279 -21.45 -29.75 -10.53
CA VAL A 279 -20.85 -30.90 -9.79
C VAL A 279 -21.50 -32.24 -10.22
N ALA A 280 -22.82 -32.27 -10.34
CA ALA A 280 -23.52 -33.49 -10.82
C ALA A 280 -23.07 -33.87 -12.22
N ARG A 281 -22.94 -32.91 -13.14
CA ARG A 281 -22.43 -33.12 -14.51
C ARG A 281 -21.00 -33.65 -14.51
N PHE A 282 -20.13 -33.14 -13.66
CA PHE A 282 -18.76 -33.63 -13.48
C PHE A 282 -18.74 -35.10 -13.06
N LEU A 283 -19.65 -35.51 -12.19
CA LEU A 283 -19.83 -36.90 -11.77
C LEU A 283 -20.57 -37.77 -12.80
N GLY A 284 -21.12 -37.17 -13.86
CA GLY A 284 -21.94 -37.89 -14.86
C GLY A 284 -23.33 -38.25 -14.36
N VAL A 285 -23.84 -37.55 -13.33
CA VAL A 285 -25.10 -37.85 -12.64
C VAL A 285 -26.22 -36.95 -13.16
N ALA A 286 -27.39 -37.53 -13.36
CA ALA A 286 -28.62 -36.82 -13.71
C ALA A 286 -29.81 -37.60 -13.16
N ASP A 287 -30.87 -36.89 -12.74
CA ASP A 287 -32.13 -37.50 -12.33
C ASP A 287 -32.85 -38.12 -13.56
N ARG A 288 -32.91 -39.44 -13.59
CA ARG A 288 -33.61 -40.24 -14.60
C ARG A 288 -34.59 -41.24 -13.97
N GLY A 289 -34.87 -41.06 -12.67
CA GLY A 289 -35.76 -41.92 -11.89
C GLY A 289 -35.15 -43.27 -11.55
N ARG A 290 -33.83 -43.46 -11.63
CA ARG A 290 -33.12 -44.67 -11.25
C ARG A 290 -32.91 -44.74 -9.72
N PRO A 291 -32.82 -45.93 -9.12
CA PRO A 291 -32.72 -46.05 -7.65
C PRO A 291 -31.59 -45.25 -7.00
N ALA A 292 -30.39 -45.19 -7.62
CA ALA A 292 -29.26 -44.47 -7.07
C ALA A 292 -29.23 -42.94 -7.38
N ASP A 293 -30.07 -42.44 -8.30
CA ASP A 293 -30.02 -41.05 -8.74
C ASP A 293 -30.19 -40.05 -7.59
N ALA A 294 -31.16 -40.28 -6.69
CA ALA A 294 -31.39 -39.41 -5.54
C ALA A 294 -30.17 -39.33 -4.60
N TRP A 295 -29.55 -40.47 -4.29
CA TRP A 295 -28.36 -40.55 -3.44
C TRP A 295 -27.15 -39.87 -4.07
N LEU A 296 -26.96 -40.05 -5.37
CA LEU A 296 -25.85 -39.43 -6.14
C LEU A 296 -26.02 -37.92 -6.26
N LEU A 297 -27.24 -37.41 -6.51
CA LEU A 297 -27.52 -35.97 -6.51
C LEU A 297 -27.33 -35.33 -5.14
N GLN A 298 -27.78 -35.96 -4.07
CA GLN A 298 -27.50 -35.55 -2.70
C GLN A 298 -25.99 -35.52 -2.40
N THR A 299 -25.24 -36.48 -2.94
CA THR A 299 -23.78 -36.53 -2.83
C THR A 299 -23.14 -35.35 -3.56
N ALA A 300 -23.60 -34.99 -4.76
CA ALA A 300 -23.16 -33.83 -5.52
C ALA A 300 -23.44 -32.50 -4.77
N GLN A 301 -24.65 -32.37 -4.20
CA GLN A 301 -25.04 -31.24 -3.37
C GLN A 301 -24.16 -31.11 -2.11
N LEU A 302 -23.92 -32.21 -1.43
CA LEU A 302 -23.06 -32.24 -0.24
C LEU A 302 -21.62 -31.86 -0.61
N ALA A 303 -21.08 -32.34 -1.74
CA ALA A 303 -19.74 -32.01 -2.19
C ALA A 303 -19.60 -30.50 -2.43
N TRP A 304 -20.58 -29.89 -3.10
CA TRP A 304 -20.62 -28.45 -3.30
C TRP A 304 -20.63 -27.70 -1.98
N ARG A 305 -21.65 -27.90 -1.16
CA ARG A 305 -21.92 -27.11 0.06
C ARG A 305 -20.87 -27.29 1.16
N SER A 306 -20.37 -28.53 1.36
CA SER A 306 -19.49 -28.82 2.51
C SER A 306 -18.01 -28.76 2.21
N ARG A 307 -17.58 -28.76 0.95
CA ARG A 307 -16.16 -28.83 0.59
C ARG A 307 -15.75 -27.82 -0.46
N VAL A 308 -16.44 -27.84 -1.63
CA VAL A 308 -16.02 -27.02 -2.75
C VAL A 308 -16.24 -25.55 -2.45
N LEU A 309 -17.45 -25.15 -2.04
CA LEU A 309 -17.75 -23.74 -1.74
C LEU A 309 -16.83 -23.18 -0.65
N ALA A 310 -16.62 -23.90 0.45
CA ALA A 310 -15.76 -23.44 1.54
C ALA A 310 -14.31 -23.22 1.08
N ARG A 311 -13.77 -24.13 0.22
CA ARG A 311 -12.45 -23.97 -0.38
C ARG A 311 -12.40 -22.75 -1.29
N LEU A 312 -13.35 -22.63 -2.21
CA LEU A 312 -13.38 -21.54 -3.19
C LEU A 312 -13.59 -20.18 -2.50
N THR A 313 -14.34 -20.14 -1.39
CA THR A 313 -14.46 -18.93 -0.55
C THR A 313 -13.09 -18.50 -0.02
N ALA A 314 -12.29 -19.43 0.52
CA ALA A 314 -10.95 -19.10 1.01
C ALA A 314 -10.02 -18.64 -0.14
N ASP A 315 -10.06 -19.33 -1.29
CA ASP A 315 -9.26 -18.99 -2.46
C ASP A 315 -9.62 -17.57 -3.00
N LEU A 316 -10.90 -17.26 -3.12
CA LEU A 316 -11.38 -15.96 -3.63
C LEU A 316 -11.10 -14.83 -2.66
N ARG A 317 -11.23 -15.06 -1.35
CA ARG A 317 -10.81 -14.09 -0.34
C ARG A 317 -9.32 -13.77 -0.43
N SER A 318 -8.47 -14.79 -0.63
CA SER A 318 -7.04 -14.61 -0.85
C SER A 318 -6.75 -13.83 -2.14
N ARG A 319 -7.46 -14.12 -3.24
CA ARG A 319 -7.36 -13.40 -4.52
C ARG A 319 -7.77 -11.93 -4.38
N MET A 320 -8.89 -11.66 -3.68
CA MET A 320 -9.35 -10.30 -3.39
C MET A 320 -8.34 -9.52 -2.56
N PHE A 321 -7.80 -10.14 -1.50
CA PHE A 321 -6.79 -9.53 -0.66
C PHE A 321 -5.52 -9.21 -1.45
N ALA A 322 -5.00 -10.14 -2.22
CA ALA A 322 -3.79 -9.94 -3.03
C ALA A 322 -3.96 -8.76 -4.01
N ALA A 323 -5.08 -8.70 -4.75
CA ALA A 323 -5.36 -7.61 -5.68
C ALA A 323 -5.53 -6.25 -4.96
N ALA A 324 -6.20 -6.25 -3.79
CA ALA A 324 -6.38 -5.04 -2.99
C ALA A 324 -5.06 -4.56 -2.35
N GLU A 325 -4.20 -5.48 -1.96
CA GLU A 325 -2.87 -5.21 -1.42
C GLU A 325 -1.96 -4.60 -2.50
N ASP A 326 -1.92 -5.18 -3.71
CA ASP A 326 -1.12 -4.68 -4.83
C ASP A 326 -1.47 -3.22 -5.13
N GLU A 327 -2.76 -2.92 -5.24
CA GLU A 327 -3.24 -1.56 -5.49
C GLU A 327 -2.94 -0.62 -4.33
N ALA A 328 -3.14 -1.05 -3.07
CA ALA A 328 -2.84 -0.25 -1.90
C ALA A 328 -1.34 0.09 -1.81
N VAL A 329 -0.46 -0.89 -2.02
CA VAL A 329 0.99 -0.69 -2.01
C VAL A 329 1.42 0.26 -3.12
N ARG A 330 0.83 0.14 -4.34
CA ARG A 330 1.06 1.07 -5.45
C ARG A 330 0.68 2.51 -5.07
N VAL A 331 -0.47 2.70 -4.43
CA VAL A 331 -0.92 4.02 -3.94
C VAL A 331 0.04 4.57 -2.89
N PHE A 332 0.46 3.75 -1.93
CA PHE A 332 1.38 4.17 -0.87
C PHE A 332 2.76 4.53 -1.43
N ALA A 333 3.27 3.76 -2.38
CA ALA A 333 4.51 4.04 -3.09
C ALA A 333 4.46 5.41 -3.80
N ALA A 334 3.37 5.69 -4.52
CA ALA A 334 3.19 6.96 -5.19
C ALA A 334 3.10 8.15 -4.22
N ASN A 335 2.34 8.01 -3.12
CA ASN A 335 2.24 9.05 -2.08
C ASN A 335 3.60 9.30 -1.39
N LEU A 336 4.36 8.25 -1.10
CA LEU A 336 5.71 8.41 -0.55
C LEU A 336 6.62 9.15 -1.52
N ARG A 337 6.58 8.81 -2.81
CA ARG A 337 7.36 9.50 -3.86
C ARG A 337 7.06 11.00 -3.87
N ASP A 338 5.76 11.38 -3.84
CA ASP A 338 5.35 12.78 -3.83
C ASP A 338 5.87 13.52 -2.59
N VAL A 339 5.81 12.89 -1.42
CA VAL A 339 6.30 13.49 -0.16
C VAL A 339 7.83 13.65 -0.16
N LEU A 340 8.57 12.65 -0.67
CA LEU A 340 10.03 12.70 -0.77
C LEU A 340 10.51 13.73 -1.80
N LEU A 341 9.80 13.88 -2.91
CA LEU A 341 10.10 14.83 -3.97
C LEU A 341 9.39 16.18 -3.80
N ALA A 342 8.86 16.48 -2.61
CA ALA A 342 8.30 17.78 -2.30
C ALA A 342 9.37 18.88 -2.41
N ALA A 343 8.94 20.09 -2.74
CA ALA A 343 9.81 21.26 -2.98
C ALA A 343 10.66 21.60 -1.76
N PRO A 344 12.01 21.60 -1.87
CA PRO A 344 12.87 22.04 -0.77
C PRO A 344 12.83 23.55 -0.64
N ALA A 345 12.75 24.07 0.60
CA ALA A 345 12.86 25.49 0.87
C ALA A 345 14.31 26.00 0.77
N GLY A 346 15.28 25.06 0.69
CA GLY A 346 16.70 25.36 0.50
C GLY A 346 17.45 25.77 1.77
N ASN A 347 18.68 26.22 1.58
CA ASN A 347 19.65 26.51 2.63
C ASN A 347 19.35 27.82 3.35
N ARG A 348 18.24 27.89 4.09
CA ARG A 348 17.78 29.05 4.85
C ARG A 348 17.70 28.78 6.34
N ALA A 349 18.10 29.74 7.19
CA ALA A 349 17.95 29.58 8.62
C ALA A 349 16.47 29.37 9.01
N THR A 350 16.18 28.25 9.68
CA THR A 350 14.82 27.79 9.92
C THR A 350 14.57 27.56 11.41
N LEU A 351 13.48 28.11 11.92
CA LEU A 351 12.95 27.89 13.27
C LEU A 351 11.91 26.76 13.18
N GLY A 352 12.18 25.61 13.78
CA GLY A 352 11.25 24.50 13.90
C GLY A 352 10.45 24.55 15.19
N LEU A 353 9.13 24.42 15.09
CA LEU A 353 8.18 24.36 16.20
C LEU A 353 7.48 23.00 16.19
N ASP A 354 7.70 22.20 17.23
CA ASP A 354 6.99 20.95 17.47
C ASP A 354 5.87 21.20 18.47
N PRO A 355 4.59 21.25 18.06
CA PRO A 355 3.48 21.66 18.88
C PRO A 355 3.20 20.70 20.04
N GLY A 356 2.84 21.24 21.22
CA GLY A 356 2.43 20.46 22.36
C GLY A 356 1.68 21.28 23.40
N LEU A 357 0.48 20.84 23.79
CA LEU A 357 -0.34 21.58 24.78
C LEU A 357 0.25 21.49 26.20
N ARG A 358 0.42 20.30 26.73
CA ARG A 358 0.88 20.07 28.11
C ARG A 358 2.39 20.12 28.24
N THR A 359 3.10 19.59 27.28
CA THR A 359 4.57 19.45 27.30
C THR A 359 5.29 20.70 26.80
N GLY A 360 4.55 21.74 26.40
CA GLY A 360 5.07 22.93 25.73
C GLY A 360 5.42 22.71 24.26
N VAL A 361 5.59 23.81 23.54
CA VAL A 361 6.09 23.85 22.17
C VAL A 361 7.60 23.73 22.20
N LYS A 362 8.15 22.68 21.58
CA LYS A 362 9.59 22.47 21.44
C LYS A 362 10.10 23.31 20.30
N VAL A 363 11.21 23.98 20.53
CA VAL A 363 11.79 24.95 19.61
C VAL A 363 13.19 24.50 19.22
N ALA A 364 13.50 24.52 17.94
CA ALA A 364 14.86 24.33 17.45
C ALA A 364 15.15 25.31 16.31
N VAL A 365 16.32 25.94 16.36
CA VAL A 365 16.82 26.76 15.26
C VAL A 365 17.92 25.99 14.55
N VAL A 366 17.78 25.82 13.23
CA VAL A 366 18.82 25.28 12.37
C VAL A 366 19.32 26.36 11.42
N ASP A 367 20.62 26.40 11.18
CA ASP A 367 21.22 27.29 10.19
C ASP A 367 20.99 26.79 8.74
N GLY A 368 21.47 27.52 7.75
CA GLY A 368 21.33 27.13 6.33
C GLY A 368 22.00 25.81 5.96
N THR A 369 22.85 25.26 6.83
CA THR A 369 23.50 23.95 6.63
C THR A 369 22.75 22.79 7.31
N GLY A 370 21.67 23.11 8.03
CA GLY A 370 20.94 22.14 8.83
C GLY A 370 21.54 21.87 10.21
N LYS A 371 22.61 22.60 10.61
CA LYS A 371 23.21 22.49 11.94
C LYS A 371 22.33 23.16 12.99
N VAL A 372 22.11 22.48 14.12
CA VAL A 372 21.36 23.04 15.25
C VAL A 372 22.20 24.11 15.93
N VAL A 373 21.66 25.34 16.02
CA VAL A 373 22.34 26.51 16.64
C VAL A 373 21.67 26.97 17.93
N ALA A 374 20.40 26.62 18.16
CA ALA A 374 19.69 26.91 19.42
C ALA A 374 18.52 25.93 19.59
N THR A 375 18.15 25.66 20.84
CA THR A 375 16.95 24.92 21.24
C THR A 375 16.33 25.53 22.47
N ASP A 376 14.99 25.42 22.60
CA ASP A 376 14.25 25.88 23.77
C ASP A 376 12.91 25.12 23.89
N THR A 377 12.17 25.33 24.99
CA THR A 377 10.79 24.88 25.14
C THR A 377 9.95 26.02 25.72
N VAL A 378 8.92 26.42 24.97
CA VAL A 378 8.04 27.53 25.38
C VAL A 378 6.62 27.00 25.70
N TYR A 379 5.91 27.70 26.59
CA TYR A 379 4.62 27.25 27.13
C TYR A 379 3.49 28.27 26.88
N PRO A 380 3.15 28.58 25.60
CA PRO A 380 2.14 29.62 25.30
C PRO A 380 0.71 29.14 25.60
N HIS A 381 0.47 27.83 25.58
CA HIS A 381 -0.88 27.23 25.65
C HIS A 381 -1.28 26.86 27.09
N ALA A 382 -2.57 26.49 27.26
CA ALA A 382 -3.04 25.95 28.53
C ALA A 382 -2.28 24.64 28.87
N PRO A 383 -1.97 24.37 30.15
CA PRO A 383 -2.38 25.13 31.36
C PRO A 383 -1.51 26.34 31.67
N ALA A 384 -0.28 26.44 31.19
CA ALA A 384 0.70 27.45 31.59
C ALA A 384 0.39 28.88 31.11
N ARG A 385 -0.18 29.01 29.88
CA ARG A 385 -0.62 30.28 29.24
C ARG A 385 0.43 31.43 29.27
N LYS A 386 1.72 31.10 29.07
CA LYS A 386 2.82 32.07 29.08
C LYS A 386 3.07 32.63 27.66
N TRP A 387 2.05 33.24 27.07
CA TRP A 387 2.07 33.71 25.68
C TRP A 387 3.17 34.74 25.41
N ASP A 388 3.22 35.83 26.20
CA ASP A 388 4.16 36.91 25.97
C ASP A 388 5.62 36.51 26.27
N GLU A 389 5.84 35.58 27.22
CA GLU A 389 7.17 35.02 27.49
C GLU A 389 7.63 34.18 26.30
N ALA A 390 6.75 33.32 25.78
CA ALA A 390 7.02 32.47 24.61
C ALA A 390 7.33 33.33 23.37
N LEU A 391 6.53 34.35 23.10
CA LEU A 391 6.71 35.23 21.96
C LEU A 391 8.05 35.99 22.05
N ARG A 392 8.41 36.54 23.22
CA ARG A 392 9.71 37.23 23.45
C ARG A 392 10.88 36.27 23.21
N THR A 393 10.80 35.03 23.68
CA THR A 393 11.84 34.01 23.47
C THR A 393 12.01 33.73 21.98
N LEU A 394 10.91 33.53 21.26
CA LEU A 394 10.95 33.25 19.82
C LEU A 394 11.49 34.43 19.01
N VAL A 395 11.09 35.65 19.32
CA VAL A 395 11.63 36.88 18.69
C VAL A 395 13.15 36.97 18.87
N ASN A 396 13.63 36.79 20.09
CA ASN A 396 15.05 36.83 20.41
C ASN A 396 15.84 35.76 19.64
N LEU A 397 15.35 34.52 19.59
CA LEU A 397 15.97 33.44 18.84
C LEU A 397 15.99 33.75 17.34
N ALA A 398 14.86 34.22 16.81
CA ALA A 398 14.73 34.53 15.39
C ALA A 398 15.64 35.68 14.93
N GLN A 399 15.78 36.73 15.77
CA GLN A 399 16.66 37.84 15.48
C GLN A 399 18.15 37.45 15.61
N LYS A 400 18.50 36.77 16.70
CA LYS A 400 19.89 36.33 16.97
C LYS A 400 20.46 35.45 15.88
N HIS A 401 19.64 34.57 15.32
CA HIS A 401 20.08 33.57 14.32
C HIS A 401 19.65 33.88 12.89
N GLY A 402 19.07 35.08 12.64
CA GLY A 402 18.68 35.48 11.29
C GLY A 402 17.64 34.56 10.63
N VAL A 403 16.65 34.07 11.41
CA VAL A 403 15.64 33.14 10.92
C VAL A 403 14.84 33.74 9.76
N GLU A 404 14.75 32.97 8.66
CA GLU A 404 14.01 33.31 7.46
C GLU A 404 12.72 32.48 7.30
N LEU A 405 12.69 31.25 7.87
CA LEU A 405 11.57 30.34 7.80
C LEU A 405 11.15 29.87 9.20
N VAL A 406 9.83 29.71 9.38
CA VAL A 406 9.25 29.11 10.59
C VAL A 406 8.48 27.85 10.16
N ALA A 407 9.01 26.69 10.51
CA ALA A 407 8.39 25.40 10.26
C ALA A 407 7.55 24.97 11.47
N ILE A 408 6.28 24.66 11.26
CA ILE A 408 5.33 24.29 12.32
C ILE A 408 4.86 22.87 12.06
N GLY A 409 5.04 21.94 13.00
CA GLY A 409 4.50 20.60 12.90
C GLY A 409 2.97 20.60 12.82
N ASN A 410 2.38 19.67 12.05
CA ASN A 410 0.93 19.59 11.87
C ASN A 410 0.20 18.76 12.94
N GLY A 411 0.80 18.48 14.08
CA GLY A 411 0.23 17.68 15.16
C GLY A 411 -0.73 18.47 16.08
N THR A 412 -0.94 17.89 17.27
CA THR A 412 -1.82 18.48 18.29
C THR A 412 -1.31 19.87 18.73
N ALA A 413 -2.16 20.88 18.75
CA ALA A 413 -1.85 22.30 19.00
C ALA A 413 -1.12 23.03 17.84
N SER A 414 -1.10 22.46 16.63
CA SER A 414 -0.50 23.11 15.47
C SER A 414 -1.09 24.49 15.20
N ARG A 415 -2.40 24.66 15.36
CA ARG A 415 -3.10 25.93 15.09
C ARG A 415 -2.82 27.01 16.09
N GLU A 416 -2.81 26.65 17.37
CA GLU A 416 -2.44 27.57 18.43
C GLU A 416 -0.98 28.01 18.26
N THR A 417 -0.12 27.09 17.83
CA THR A 417 1.28 27.38 17.50
C THR A 417 1.40 28.20 16.20
N ASP A 418 0.51 28.00 15.23
CA ASP A 418 0.47 28.79 14.00
C ASP A 418 0.07 30.25 14.28
N LYS A 419 -0.85 30.51 15.23
CA LYS A 419 -1.17 31.86 15.71
C LYS A 419 0.03 32.55 16.38
N LEU A 420 0.77 31.79 17.20
CA LEU A 420 2.00 32.28 17.84
C LEU A 420 3.05 32.65 16.79
N ALA A 421 3.22 31.82 15.78
CA ALA A 421 4.12 32.07 14.66
C ALA A 421 3.67 33.27 13.80
N ALA A 422 2.38 33.48 13.60
CA ALA A 422 1.86 34.66 12.90
C ALA A 422 2.18 35.95 13.63
N GLU A 423 2.06 35.95 14.97
CA GLU A 423 2.40 37.12 15.81
C GLU A 423 3.93 37.36 15.86
N LEU A 424 4.72 36.27 15.91
CA LEU A 424 6.18 36.36 15.76
C LEU A 424 6.56 37.06 14.47
N LEU A 425 5.97 36.65 13.31
CA LEU A 425 6.27 37.26 12.02
C LEU A 425 5.87 38.74 11.96
N LYS A 426 4.76 39.14 12.60
CA LYS A 426 4.35 40.54 12.71
C LYS A 426 5.43 41.36 13.46
N GLN A 427 5.94 40.86 14.59
CA GLN A 427 7.00 41.56 15.35
C GLN A 427 8.33 41.62 14.58
N LEU A 428 8.69 40.55 13.84
CA LEU A 428 9.91 40.55 13.03
C LEU A 428 9.85 41.49 11.81
N THR A 429 8.64 41.78 11.31
CA THR A 429 8.46 42.70 10.16
C THR A 429 8.29 44.17 10.54
N THR A 430 7.89 44.46 11.78
CA THR A 430 7.67 45.85 12.28
C THR A 430 8.90 46.50 12.94
N GLY A 431 9.96 45.72 13.22
CA GLY A 431 11.19 46.22 13.85
C GLY A 431 12.10 47.01 12.89
N THR A 432 12.87 47.98 13.42
CA THR A 432 13.83 48.82 12.67
C THR A 432 14.94 48.06 11.96
N GLU A 433 15.19 46.78 12.26
CA GLU A 433 16.19 45.91 11.63
C GLU A 433 15.67 45.21 10.34
N SER A 434 14.40 45.45 9.99
CA SER A 434 13.78 44.86 8.80
C SER A 434 14.41 45.29 7.46
N ALA A 435 15.13 46.44 7.47
CA ALA A 435 15.75 47.02 6.26
C ALA A 435 16.97 46.25 5.73
N ASN A 436 17.60 45.39 6.56
CA ASN A 436 18.82 44.66 6.18
C ASN A 436 18.57 43.17 5.85
N ARG A 437 17.32 42.67 5.82
CA ARG A 437 17.00 41.26 5.54
C ARG A 437 16.68 41.07 4.08
N SER A 438 17.24 40.00 3.46
CA SER A 438 17.03 39.61 2.05
C SER A 438 15.64 39.03 1.76
N GLY A 439 14.63 39.28 2.61
CA GLY A 439 13.24 38.84 2.41
C GLY A 439 12.40 38.86 3.68
N LYS A 440 11.07 38.86 3.52
CA LYS A 440 10.15 38.72 4.66
C LYS A 440 10.17 37.26 5.15
N PRO A 441 10.32 37.01 6.47
CA PRO A 441 10.25 35.67 7.02
C PRO A 441 8.86 35.06 6.78
N GLN A 442 8.81 33.75 6.52
CA GLN A 442 7.60 32.99 6.16
C GLN A 442 7.36 31.87 7.15
N LYS A 443 6.07 31.59 7.46
CA LYS A 443 5.67 30.41 8.23
C LYS A 443 5.07 29.33 7.33
N ILE A 444 5.37 28.07 7.61
CA ILE A 444 4.91 26.94 6.84
C ILE A 444 4.55 25.79 7.79
N VAL A 445 3.37 25.21 7.60
CA VAL A 445 2.98 23.98 8.28
C VAL A 445 3.64 22.81 7.57
N VAL A 446 4.35 21.97 8.32
CA VAL A 446 5.13 20.83 7.84
C VAL A 446 4.56 19.55 8.46
N SER A 447 4.42 18.50 7.68
CA SER A 447 4.03 17.19 8.22
C SER A 447 5.05 16.69 9.23
N GLU A 448 4.62 16.37 10.44
CA GLU A 448 5.45 15.76 11.48
C GLU A 448 5.43 14.22 11.45
N ALA A 449 4.81 13.62 10.43
CA ALA A 449 4.73 12.18 10.30
C ALA A 449 6.10 11.49 10.43
N GLY A 450 6.20 10.51 11.33
CA GLY A 450 7.44 9.83 11.65
C GLY A 450 8.48 10.60 12.46
N ALA A 451 8.27 11.90 12.77
CA ALA A 451 9.25 12.68 13.55
C ALA A 451 9.47 12.10 14.95
N SER A 452 8.43 11.58 15.60
CA SER A 452 8.54 10.90 16.90
C SER A 452 9.35 9.59 16.82
N VAL A 453 9.23 8.86 15.70
CA VAL A 453 10.01 7.64 15.47
C VAL A 453 11.48 8.00 15.26
N TYR A 454 11.76 9.02 14.45
CA TYR A 454 13.12 9.53 14.28
C TYR A 454 13.73 9.99 15.61
N SER A 455 13.04 10.81 16.40
CA SER A 455 13.56 11.37 17.66
C SER A 455 13.99 10.29 18.66
N ALA A 456 13.31 9.15 18.69
CA ALA A 456 13.62 8.01 19.54
C ALA A 456 14.64 7.03 18.93
N SER A 457 15.07 7.22 17.67
CA SER A 457 15.96 6.30 16.97
C SER A 457 17.41 6.38 17.44
N ALA A 458 18.15 5.29 17.23
CA ALA A 458 19.60 5.26 17.48
C ALA A 458 20.34 6.25 16.56
N LEU A 459 19.84 6.44 15.32
CA LEU A 459 20.40 7.42 14.37
C LEU A 459 20.30 8.84 14.92
N ALA A 460 19.12 9.25 15.43
CA ALA A 460 18.95 10.57 16.01
C ALA A 460 19.78 10.77 17.28
N ALA A 461 20.00 9.70 18.07
CA ALA A 461 20.89 9.75 19.24
C ALA A 461 22.35 9.95 18.86
N ALA A 462 22.79 9.34 17.76
CA ALA A 462 24.15 9.50 17.23
C ALA A 462 24.34 10.88 16.55
N GLU A 463 23.32 11.38 15.85
CA GLU A 463 23.36 12.65 15.11
C GLU A 463 23.26 13.87 16.06
N LEU A 464 22.51 13.74 17.15
CA LEU A 464 22.25 14.81 18.13
C LEU A 464 22.63 14.35 19.55
N PRO A 465 23.93 14.07 19.81
CA PRO A 465 24.38 13.60 21.10
C PRO A 465 24.15 14.69 22.17
N GLY A 466 23.63 14.29 23.34
CA GLY A 466 23.34 15.20 24.45
C GLY A 466 22.07 16.03 24.32
N MET A 467 21.34 15.93 23.20
CA MET A 467 20.05 16.59 23.04
C MET A 467 18.90 15.72 23.58
N ASP A 468 18.01 16.34 24.33
CA ASP A 468 16.80 15.68 24.84
C ASP A 468 15.93 15.14 23.68
N VAL A 469 15.40 13.93 23.85
CA VAL A 469 14.59 13.24 22.82
C VAL A 469 13.42 14.10 22.35
N SER A 470 12.80 14.87 23.27
CA SER A 470 11.64 15.70 22.95
C SER A 470 11.97 16.88 22.02
N LEU A 471 13.21 17.35 22.00
CA LEU A 471 13.66 18.47 21.14
C LEU A 471 14.05 18.02 19.72
N ARG A 472 14.40 16.75 19.53
CA ARG A 472 14.83 16.22 18.23
C ARG A 472 13.72 16.27 17.19
N GLY A 473 12.45 16.22 17.62
CA GLY A 473 11.29 16.40 16.75
C GLY A 473 11.28 17.77 16.07
N ALA A 474 11.50 18.84 16.83
CA ALA A 474 11.56 20.20 16.30
C ALA A 474 12.73 20.39 15.31
N VAL A 475 13.88 19.75 15.56
CA VAL A 475 15.01 19.74 14.61
C VAL A 475 14.61 19.08 13.30
N SER A 476 13.96 17.91 13.38
CA SER A 476 13.51 17.18 12.18
C SER A 476 12.50 18.00 11.37
N ILE A 477 11.53 18.66 12.04
CA ILE A 477 10.54 19.53 11.39
C ILE A 477 11.24 20.69 10.66
N ALA A 478 12.25 21.33 11.26
CA ALA A 478 12.99 22.41 10.62
C ALA A 478 13.78 21.93 9.39
N ARG A 479 14.55 20.84 9.53
CA ARG A 479 15.34 20.27 8.44
C ARG A 479 14.48 19.72 7.31
N ARG A 480 13.31 19.17 7.62
CA ARG A 480 12.35 18.66 6.65
C ARG A 480 11.80 19.76 5.73
N LEU A 481 11.69 20.98 6.24
CA LEU A 481 11.35 22.14 5.41
C LEU A 481 12.52 22.54 4.50
N GLN A 482 13.76 22.50 4.99
CA GLN A 482 14.93 22.80 4.18
C GLN A 482 15.10 21.81 3.04
N ASP A 483 15.10 20.51 3.31
CA ASP A 483 15.13 19.43 2.31
C ASP A 483 14.34 18.20 2.82
N PRO A 484 13.11 17.98 2.29
CA PRO A 484 12.27 16.85 2.67
C PRO A 484 12.95 15.51 2.44
N LEU A 485 13.62 15.32 1.29
CA LEU A 485 14.27 14.06 0.94
C LEU A 485 15.41 13.73 1.90
N ALA A 486 16.31 14.70 2.14
CA ALA A 486 17.48 14.49 2.98
C ALA A 486 17.12 14.14 4.44
N GLU A 487 15.98 14.62 4.92
CA GLU A 487 15.52 14.34 6.29
C GLU A 487 14.65 13.07 6.35
N LEU A 488 13.71 12.87 5.43
CA LEU A 488 12.77 11.74 5.46
C LEU A 488 13.44 10.38 5.21
N VAL A 489 14.55 10.33 4.48
CA VAL A 489 15.35 9.09 4.32
C VAL A 489 15.89 8.51 5.62
N LYS A 490 15.93 9.31 6.70
CA LYS A 490 16.34 8.91 8.04
C LYS A 490 15.25 8.14 8.79
N ILE A 491 14.03 8.18 8.28
CA ILE A 491 12.83 7.58 8.86
C ILE A 491 12.49 6.31 8.10
N GLU A 492 12.14 5.25 8.82
CA GLU A 492 11.63 4.04 8.18
C GLU A 492 10.38 4.38 7.35
N PRO A 493 10.35 4.08 6.03
CA PRO A 493 9.30 4.59 5.12
C PRO A 493 7.87 4.28 5.57
N LYS A 494 7.64 3.10 6.16
CA LYS A 494 6.33 2.72 6.72
C LYS A 494 5.88 3.59 7.90
N SER A 495 6.78 4.33 8.54
CA SER A 495 6.45 5.23 9.64
C SER A 495 6.05 6.64 9.18
N ILE A 496 6.17 6.93 7.89
CA ILE A 496 5.82 8.24 7.31
C ILE A 496 4.29 8.42 7.16
N GLY A 497 3.51 7.35 7.14
CA GLY A 497 2.05 7.46 7.08
C GLY A 497 1.51 7.88 5.72
N VAL A 498 1.69 7.03 4.71
CA VAL A 498 1.35 7.31 3.32
C VAL A 498 -0.02 6.75 2.86
N GLY A 499 -0.83 6.21 3.79
CA GLY A 499 -2.15 5.68 3.44
C GLY A 499 -2.94 5.11 4.62
N GLN A 500 -4.27 5.06 4.47
CA GLN A 500 -5.21 4.67 5.53
C GLN A 500 -5.12 3.19 5.92
N TYR A 501 -4.70 2.31 5.02
CA TYR A 501 -4.70 0.85 5.20
C TYR A 501 -3.31 0.24 5.19
N GLN A 502 -2.24 1.04 5.41
CA GLN A 502 -0.87 0.53 5.35
C GLN A 502 -0.55 -0.55 6.40
N HIS A 503 -1.31 -0.62 7.51
CA HIS A 503 -1.16 -1.66 8.54
C HIS A 503 -1.98 -2.93 8.25
N ASP A 504 -2.75 -2.96 7.17
CA ASP A 504 -3.59 -4.11 6.77
C ASP A 504 -2.99 -4.90 5.60
N VAL A 505 -1.88 -4.44 5.05
CA VAL A 505 -1.11 -5.12 4.00
C VAL A 505 0.09 -5.88 4.58
N THR A 506 0.65 -6.80 3.80
CA THR A 506 1.82 -7.59 4.21
C THR A 506 3.04 -6.70 4.40
N ALA A 507 3.58 -6.65 5.62
CA ALA A 507 4.69 -5.76 5.99
C ALA A 507 5.90 -5.92 5.04
N ALA A 508 6.34 -7.15 4.75
CA ALA A 508 7.49 -7.40 3.90
C ALA A 508 7.31 -6.91 2.43
N LYS A 509 6.08 -6.93 1.91
CA LYS A 509 5.77 -6.40 0.57
C LYS A 509 5.77 -4.88 0.58
N LEU A 510 5.15 -4.29 1.59
CA LEU A 510 5.14 -2.84 1.80
C LEU A 510 6.57 -2.31 1.96
N ASP A 511 7.38 -2.89 2.85
CA ASP A 511 8.74 -2.44 3.12
C ASP A 511 9.58 -2.44 1.84
N ARG A 512 9.57 -3.53 1.05
CA ARG A 512 10.31 -3.60 -0.22
C ARG A 512 9.87 -2.53 -1.22
N SER A 513 8.58 -2.32 -1.37
CA SER A 513 8.05 -1.33 -2.32
C SER A 513 8.42 0.09 -1.90
N LEU A 514 8.32 0.42 -0.61
CA LEU A 514 8.65 1.74 -0.10
C LEU A 514 10.17 1.99 -0.11
N ASP A 515 11.00 1.00 0.18
CA ASP A 515 12.45 1.10 0.07
C ASP A 515 12.90 1.35 -1.39
N ALA A 516 12.27 0.67 -2.36
CA ALA A 516 12.52 0.92 -3.78
C ALA A 516 12.19 2.37 -4.17
N VAL A 517 11.07 2.93 -3.68
CA VAL A 517 10.71 4.33 -3.93
C VAL A 517 11.75 5.30 -3.36
N VAL A 518 12.24 5.04 -2.14
CA VAL A 518 13.29 5.89 -1.54
C VAL A 518 14.56 5.85 -2.39
N GLU A 519 14.99 4.66 -2.83
CA GLU A 519 16.14 4.49 -3.71
C GLU A 519 15.97 5.26 -5.03
N ASP A 520 14.82 5.10 -5.69
CA ASP A 520 14.52 5.76 -6.95
C ASP A 520 14.49 7.30 -6.79
N CYS A 521 13.88 7.83 -5.72
CA CYS A 521 13.84 9.27 -5.45
C CYS A 521 15.24 9.86 -5.20
N VAL A 522 16.07 9.20 -4.39
CA VAL A 522 17.42 9.66 -4.07
C VAL A 522 18.28 9.68 -5.32
N ASN A 523 18.22 8.63 -6.17
CA ASN A 523 19.01 8.55 -7.40
C ASN A 523 18.47 9.48 -8.50
N ALA A 524 17.16 9.79 -8.53
CA ALA A 524 16.60 10.76 -9.44
C ALA A 524 17.08 12.20 -9.13
N VAL A 525 17.14 12.58 -7.86
CA VAL A 525 17.63 13.90 -7.41
C VAL A 525 19.15 13.99 -7.50
N GLY A 526 19.87 12.90 -7.18
CA GLY A 526 21.32 12.89 -7.02
C GLY A 526 21.75 13.48 -5.66
N VAL A 527 22.94 13.13 -5.21
CA VAL A 527 23.43 13.42 -3.85
C VAL A 527 24.77 14.10 -3.86
N ASP A 528 24.90 15.26 -3.19
CA ASP A 528 26.21 15.89 -3.00
C ASP A 528 27.00 15.11 -1.93
N VAL A 529 28.14 14.54 -2.34
CA VAL A 529 28.94 13.65 -1.48
C VAL A 529 29.59 14.39 -0.31
N ASN A 530 29.80 15.69 -0.45
CA ASN A 530 30.46 16.50 0.58
C ASN A 530 29.52 16.96 1.69
N THR A 531 28.22 16.99 1.46
CA THR A 531 27.23 17.48 2.44
C THR A 531 26.31 16.39 2.96
N ALA A 532 26.11 15.29 2.19
CA ALA A 532 25.17 14.25 2.51
C ALA A 532 25.47 13.47 3.80
N SER A 533 24.39 13.09 4.50
CA SER A 533 24.46 12.19 5.65
C SER A 533 24.72 10.73 5.24
N PRO A 534 25.24 9.87 6.15
CA PRO A 534 25.34 8.44 5.87
C PRO A 534 24.01 7.81 5.46
N ALA A 535 22.91 8.22 6.08
CA ALA A 535 21.57 7.72 5.77
C ALA A 535 21.15 8.04 4.33
N LEU A 536 21.43 9.25 3.83
CA LEU A 536 21.15 9.63 2.45
C LEU A 536 22.08 8.90 1.46
N LEU A 537 23.38 8.84 1.75
CA LEU A 537 24.37 8.14 0.93
C LEU A 537 24.04 6.65 0.78
N SER A 538 23.55 5.99 1.84
CA SER A 538 23.22 4.56 1.81
C SER A 538 22.10 4.19 0.84
N ARG A 539 21.34 5.17 0.35
CA ARG A 539 20.26 5.01 -0.64
C ARG A 539 20.72 5.26 -2.08
N VAL A 540 21.97 5.66 -2.26
CA VAL A 540 22.57 5.81 -3.59
C VAL A 540 22.90 4.43 -4.17
N ALA A 541 22.58 4.24 -5.45
CA ALA A 541 22.86 3.00 -6.19
C ALA A 541 24.31 2.53 -5.98
N GLY A 542 24.50 1.30 -5.59
CA GLY A 542 25.82 0.72 -5.31
C GLY A 542 26.49 1.16 -4.00
N VAL A 543 25.83 2.00 -3.18
CA VAL A 543 26.35 2.46 -1.87
C VAL A 543 25.50 1.86 -0.74
N GLY A 544 25.97 0.81 -0.10
CA GLY A 544 25.31 0.25 1.07
C GLY A 544 25.67 0.99 2.37
N PRO A 545 25.07 0.61 3.52
CA PRO A 545 25.28 1.29 4.81
C PRO A 545 26.75 1.44 5.21
N LEU A 546 27.51 0.35 5.15
CA LEU A 546 28.94 0.36 5.51
C LEU A 546 29.77 1.28 4.61
N LEU A 547 29.44 1.32 3.30
CA LEU A 547 30.17 2.16 2.35
C LEU A 547 29.83 3.64 2.54
N SER A 548 28.60 3.96 2.91
CA SER A 548 28.19 5.34 3.23
C SER A 548 28.91 5.89 4.47
N GLU A 549 29.12 5.04 5.49
CA GLU A 549 29.92 5.40 6.67
C GLU A 549 31.39 5.63 6.30
N ASN A 550 31.98 4.77 5.46
CA ASN A 550 33.35 4.92 5.00
C ASN A 550 33.55 6.21 4.16
N ILE A 551 32.60 6.58 3.31
CA ILE A 551 32.64 7.83 2.55
C ILE A 551 32.68 9.04 3.50
N VAL A 552 31.79 9.04 4.52
CA VAL A 552 31.74 10.14 5.50
C VAL A 552 32.98 10.17 6.38
N ALA A 553 33.47 9.03 6.84
CA ALA A 553 34.72 8.93 7.61
C ALA A 553 35.91 9.48 6.80
N TYR A 554 36.05 9.04 5.54
CA TYR A 554 37.12 9.50 4.63
C TYR A 554 37.07 11.03 4.43
N ARG A 555 35.91 11.59 4.16
CA ARG A 555 35.74 13.04 3.99
C ARG A 555 36.07 13.82 5.27
N ASN A 556 35.72 13.27 6.45
CA ASN A 556 36.01 13.92 7.73
C ASN A 556 37.53 13.92 8.04
N GLU A 557 38.26 12.90 7.62
CA GLU A 557 39.70 12.75 7.85
C GLU A 557 40.53 13.52 6.81
N HIS A 558 40.12 13.48 5.54
CA HIS A 558 40.94 13.99 4.41
C HIS A 558 40.41 15.31 3.83
N GLY A 559 39.27 15.82 4.32
CA GLY A 559 38.61 16.99 3.75
C GLY A 559 37.61 16.64 2.63
N PRO A 560 36.94 17.63 2.06
CA PRO A 560 35.94 17.44 1.01
C PRO A 560 36.56 16.86 -0.27
N PHE A 561 35.83 16.02 -0.96
CA PHE A 561 36.21 15.47 -2.27
C PHE A 561 36.26 16.60 -3.31
N GLY A 562 37.38 16.72 -4.01
CA GLY A 562 37.55 17.65 -5.09
C GLY A 562 37.16 17.10 -6.46
N LYS A 563 37.14 15.77 -6.61
CA LYS A 563 36.78 15.06 -7.86
C LYS A 563 36.12 13.72 -7.55
N ARG A 564 35.21 13.29 -8.42
CA ARG A 564 34.59 11.94 -8.33
C ARG A 564 35.62 10.80 -8.33
N SER A 565 36.73 10.95 -9.07
CA SER A 565 37.77 9.93 -9.10
C SER A 565 38.41 9.66 -7.73
N GLU A 566 38.33 10.60 -6.79
CA GLU A 566 38.86 10.44 -5.44
C GLU A 566 38.05 9.48 -4.59
N LEU A 567 36.76 9.24 -4.93
CA LEU A 567 35.93 8.21 -4.32
C LEU A 567 36.57 6.82 -4.37
N LYS A 568 37.39 6.54 -5.40
CA LYS A 568 38.14 5.27 -5.51
C LYS A 568 39.14 5.03 -4.38
N LYS A 569 39.52 6.10 -3.63
CA LYS A 569 40.41 6.02 -2.47
C LYS A 569 39.67 5.60 -1.19
N VAL A 570 38.30 5.66 -1.19
CA VAL A 570 37.48 5.28 -0.03
C VAL A 570 37.60 3.77 0.20
N PRO A 571 37.89 3.31 1.45
CA PRO A 571 37.99 1.89 1.77
C PRO A 571 36.73 1.13 1.36
N ARG A 572 36.91 -0.03 0.70
CA ARG A 572 35.85 -0.92 0.18
C ARG A 572 35.00 -0.38 -0.99
N LEU A 573 35.29 0.79 -1.50
CA LEU A 573 34.68 1.30 -2.73
C LEU A 573 35.44 0.74 -3.95
N GLY A 574 35.05 -0.47 -4.38
CA GLY A 574 35.65 -1.15 -5.53
C GLY A 574 35.13 -0.59 -6.87
N ALA A 575 35.67 -1.09 -7.97
CA ALA A 575 35.40 -0.64 -9.34
C ALA A 575 33.87 -0.72 -9.65
N LYS A 576 33.22 -1.84 -9.31
CA LYS A 576 31.78 -2.04 -9.55
C LYS A 576 30.91 -1.08 -8.74
N ALA A 577 31.22 -0.84 -7.46
CA ALA A 577 30.49 0.13 -6.65
C ALA A 577 30.67 1.55 -7.19
N PHE A 578 31.89 1.91 -7.62
CA PHE A 578 32.17 3.19 -8.27
C PHE A 578 31.37 3.37 -9.55
N GLU A 579 31.33 2.38 -10.43
CA GLU A 579 30.53 2.39 -11.65
C GLU A 579 29.06 2.67 -11.35
N GLN A 580 28.51 2.02 -10.35
CA GLN A 580 27.08 2.18 -10.01
C GLN A 580 26.76 3.53 -9.38
N CYS A 581 27.62 4.08 -8.51
CA CYS A 581 27.31 5.27 -7.73
C CYS A 581 27.79 6.57 -8.37
N ALA A 582 28.82 6.55 -9.21
CA ALA A 582 29.55 7.74 -9.64
C ALA A 582 28.66 8.78 -10.36
N GLY A 583 27.67 8.36 -11.14
CA GLY A 583 26.76 9.27 -11.82
C GLY A 583 25.73 9.93 -10.90
N PHE A 584 25.44 9.31 -9.75
CA PHE A 584 24.46 9.82 -8.77
C PHE A 584 25.10 10.66 -7.67
N LEU A 585 26.39 10.48 -7.42
CA LEU A 585 27.15 11.29 -6.47
C LEU A 585 27.69 12.56 -7.16
N ARG A 586 27.34 13.71 -6.64
CA ARG A 586 27.71 15.02 -7.16
C ARG A 586 28.79 15.67 -6.30
N ILE A 587 29.63 16.51 -6.89
CA ILE A 587 30.63 17.35 -6.21
C ILE A 587 30.45 18.77 -6.73
N SER A 588 29.84 19.60 -5.89
CA SER A 588 29.60 21.01 -6.18
C SER A 588 30.89 21.81 -5.96
N GLY A 589 31.29 22.66 -6.92
CA GLY A 589 32.50 23.49 -6.81
C GLY A 589 33.81 22.74 -6.89
N GLY A 590 33.81 21.47 -7.36
CA GLY A 590 35.01 20.66 -7.57
C GLY A 590 35.85 21.09 -8.75
N ALA A 591 37.03 20.47 -8.89
CA ALA A 591 37.98 20.77 -9.96
C ALA A 591 37.54 20.32 -11.38
N GLU A 592 36.61 19.36 -11.50
CA GLU A 592 35.98 18.92 -12.74
C GLU A 592 34.50 19.35 -12.74
N PRO A 593 34.13 20.31 -13.62
CA PRO A 593 32.74 20.81 -13.65
C PRO A 593 31.71 19.74 -13.97
N LEU A 594 32.05 18.67 -14.70
CA LEU A 594 31.14 17.57 -15.00
C LEU A 594 30.77 16.74 -13.72
N ASP A 595 31.59 16.82 -12.67
CA ASP A 595 31.30 16.13 -11.40
C ASP A 595 30.12 16.76 -10.63
N ALA A 596 29.72 17.99 -10.95
CA ALA A 596 28.48 18.60 -10.42
C ALA A 596 27.23 18.18 -11.19
N SER A 597 27.39 17.52 -12.34
CA SER A 597 26.26 17.10 -13.20
C SER A 597 25.90 15.63 -12.96
N SER A 598 24.82 15.16 -13.59
CA SER A 598 24.42 13.73 -13.57
C SER A 598 25.09 12.91 -14.70
N VAL A 599 25.99 13.50 -15.48
CA VAL A 599 26.74 12.78 -16.51
C VAL A 599 27.63 11.73 -15.85
N HIS A 600 27.56 10.49 -16.33
CA HIS A 600 28.39 9.42 -15.83
C HIS A 600 29.85 9.61 -16.27
N PRO A 601 30.86 9.28 -15.44
CA PRO A 601 32.28 9.45 -15.84
C PRO A 601 32.69 8.74 -17.13
N GLU A 602 32.05 7.61 -17.47
CA GLU A 602 32.26 6.91 -18.75
C GLU A 602 31.94 7.78 -19.97
N ALA A 603 30.91 8.64 -19.83
CA ALA A 603 30.44 9.53 -20.91
C ALA A 603 31.13 10.90 -20.95
N TYR A 604 32.11 11.19 -20.08
CA TYR A 604 32.86 12.45 -20.10
C TYR A 604 33.54 12.76 -21.45
N PRO A 605 34.09 11.78 -22.17
CA PRO A 605 34.66 12.06 -23.51
C PRO A 605 33.61 12.64 -24.47
N VAL A 606 32.39 12.09 -24.48
CA VAL A 606 31.30 12.59 -25.32
C VAL A 606 30.82 13.96 -24.84
N ALA A 607 30.62 14.15 -23.55
CA ALA A 607 30.21 15.44 -22.96
C ALA A 607 31.23 16.57 -23.29
N ARG A 608 32.54 16.26 -23.27
CA ARG A 608 33.59 17.21 -23.65
C ARG A 608 33.58 17.53 -25.16
N LYS A 609 33.27 16.53 -26.03
CA LYS A 609 33.09 16.77 -27.48
C LYS A 609 31.90 17.70 -27.72
N ILE A 610 30.75 17.45 -27.08
CA ILE A 610 29.57 18.31 -27.18
C ILE A 610 29.89 19.75 -26.73
N LYS A 611 30.56 19.89 -25.57
CA LYS A 611 31.00 21.19 -25.04
C LYS A 611 31.96 21.94 -25.97
N ALA A 612 32.88 21.21 -26.59
CA ALA A 612 33.82 21.80 -27.54
C ALA A 612 33.15 22.24 -28.86
N ALA A 613 32.13 21.50 -29.34
CA ALA A 613 31.34 21.88 -30.51
C ALA A 613 30.51 23.14 -30.24
N ALA A 614 29.84 23.20 -29.11
CA ALA A 614 29.04 24.34 -28.66
C ALA A 614 29.91 25.64 -28.58
N GLY A 615 31.12 25.54 -28.06
CA GLY A 615 32.06 26.67 -27.97
C GLY A 615 32.58 27.21 -29.32
N LYS A 616 32.42 26.43 -30.40
CA LYS A 616 32.85 26.83 -31.75
C LYS A 616 31.71 27.43 -32.60
N GLU A 617 30.47 27.00 -32.35
CA GLU A 617 29.32 27.29 -33.23
C GLU A 617 28.32 28.31 -32.62
N LEU A 618 28.37 28.56 -31.30
CA LEU A 618 27.34 29.32 -30.61
C LEU A 618 27.93 30.48 -29.79
N ALA A 619 27.62 31.68 -30.20
CA ALA A 619 27.93 32.91 -29.45
C ALA A 619 27.12 33.07 -28.13
N ALA A 620 26.22 32.16 -27.82
CA ALA A 620 25.30 32.26 -26.69
C ALA A 620 25.07 30.94 -25.87
N GLY A 621 25.85 29.88 -26.05
CA GLY A 621 25.93 28.77 -25.10
C GLY A 621 24.72 27.85 -25.01
N SER A 622 23.86 27.71 -26.02
CA SER A 622 22.77 26.77 -26.01
C SER A 622 23.15 25.43 -26.64
N TYR A 623 23.24 24.38 -25.85
CA TYR A 623 23.55 23.02 -26.33
C TYR A 623 22.38 22.37 -27.09
N THR A 624 21.16 22.87 -26.91
CA THR A 624 19.94 22.34 -27.57
C THR A 624 19.89 22.58 -29.08
N ALA A 625 20.74 23.48 -29.62
CA ALA A 625 20.83 23.72 -31.05
C ALA A 625 21.70 22.66 -31.78
N LEU A 626 22.49 21.87 -31.05
CA LEU A 626 23.32 20.80 -31.61
C LEU A 626 22.46 19.59 -32.00
N ASN A 627 22.78 18.94 -33.12
CA ASN A 627 22.13 17.69 -33.50
C ASN A 627 22.73 16.52 -32.69
N PRO A 628 21.93 15.86 -31.82
CA PRO A 628 22.44 14.77 -30.98
C PRO A 628 23.05 13.62 -31.78
N ALA A 629 22.59 13.36 -33.03
CA ALA A 629 23.06 12.27 -33.86
C ALA A 629 24.54 12.37 -34.21
N ASP A 630 25.13 13.57 -34.22
CA ASP A 630 26.53 13.82 -34.59
C ASP A 630 27.52 13.38 -33.49
N PHE A 631 27.01 13.08 -32.29
CA PHE A 631 27.81 12.67 -31.13
C PHE A 631 27.58 11.22 -30.72
N VAL A 632 26.76 10.49 -31.45
CA VAL A 632 26.53 9.05 -31.24
C VAL A 632 27.80 8.30 -31.64
N ASP A 633 28.21 7.34 -30.81
CA ASP A 633 29.35 6.46 -31.08
C ASP A 633 29.02 4.99 -30.75
N GLY A 634 29.99 4.08 -30.87
CA GLY A 634 29.78 2.64 -30.63
C GLY A 634 29.41 2.29 -29.18
N SER A 635 29.58 3.24 -28.25
CA SER A 635 29.34 3.04 -26.79
C SER A 635 28.11 3.78 -26.29
N PHE A 636 27.76 4.92 -26.90
CA PHE A 636 26.67 5.80 -26.46
C PHE A 636 25.73 6.12 -27.62
N GLY A 637 24.48 5.70 -27.49
CA GLY A 637 23.44 5.93 -28.47
C GLY A 637 22.73 7.28 -28.32
N LEU A 638 21.74 7.51 -29.17
CA LEU A 638 21.00 8.75 -29.24
C LEU A 638 20.32 9.11 -27.87
N PRO A 639 19.70 8.20 -27.10
CA PRO A 639 19.11 8.52 -25.83
C PRO A 639 20.11 9.07 -24.79
N THR A 640 21.28 8.46 -24.67
CA THR A 640 22.32 8.91 -23.74
C THR A 640 22.91 10.27 -24.19
N VAL A 641 23.10 10.51 -25.49
CA VAL A 641 23.58 11.80 -25.98
C VAL A 641 22.56 12.92 -25.72
N GLN A 642 21.26 12.66 -25.89
CA GLN A 642 20.19 13.60 -25.56
C GLN A 642 20.20 13.96 -24.08
N ASP A 643 20.35 12.96 -23.19
CA ASP A 643 20.43 13.20 -21.73
C ASP A 643 21.69 14.05 -21.39
N ILE A 644 22.83 13.81 -22.02
CA ILE A 644 24.05 14.58 -21.80
C ILE A 644 23.84 16.04 -22.24
N ILE A 645 23.23 16.28 -23.38
CA ILE A 645 22.93 17.65 -23.88
C ILE A 645 21.99 18.37 -22.91
N ALA A 646 20.93 17.71 -22.48
CA ALA A 646 19.98 18.27 -21.51
C ALA A 646 20.62 18.59 -20.15
N GLU A 647 21.57 17.76 -19.70
CA GLU A 647 22.32 17.97 -18.46
C GLU A 647 23.37 19.09 -18.60
N LEU A 648 23.99 19.22 -19.75
CA LEU A 648 24.94 20.31 -20.01
C LEU A 648 24.24 21.67 -20.11
N GLU A 649 23.02 21.71 -20.62
CA GLU A 649 22.17 22.92 -20.67
C GLU A 649 21.83 23.45 -19.28
N LYS A 650 21.54 22.56 -18.36
CA LYS A 650 21.17 22.87 -16.95
C LYS A 650 21.87 21.90 -15.99
N PRO A 651 23.19 22.09 -15.73
CA PRO A 651 23.93 21.15 -14.90
C PRO A 651 23.36 21.03 -13.49
N GLY A 652 23.19 19.80 -13.00
CA GLY A 652 22.74 19.53 -11.65
C GLY A 652 21.30 19.95 -11.36
N ARG A 653 20.46 20.04 -12.39
CA ARG A 653 19.04 20.40 -12.20
C ARG A 653 18.36 19.48 -11.19
N ASP A 654 17.76 20.10 -10.19
CA ASP A 654 16.87 19.40 -9.27
C ASP A 654 15.53 19.12 -9.98
N PRO A 655 15.06 17.85 -10.05
CA PRO A 655 13.78 17.51 -10.68
C PRO A 655 12.58 17.95 -9.85
N ARG A 656 12.78 18.34 -8.58
CA ARG A 656 11.72 18.76 -7.68
C ARG A 656 11.13 20.12 -8.09
N PRO A 657 9.84 20.40 -7.79
CA PRO A 657 9.23 21.69 -8.11
C PRO A 657 9.86 22.84 -7.32
N ALA A 658 9.64 24.08 -7.78
CA ALA A 658 10.05 25.27 -7.03
C ALA A 658 9.20 25.38 -5.76
N PHE A 659 9.85 25.83 -4.66
CA PHE A 659 9.18 26.01 -3.37
C PHE A 659 8.10 27.09 -3.44
N ALA A 660 6.88 26.76 -2.99
CA ALA A 660 5.76 27.67 -2.81
C ALA A 660 5.04 27.36 -1.49
N ALA A 661 4.70 28.39 -0.72
CA ALA A 661 3.98 28.26 0.55
C ALA A 661 2.47 28.46 0.33
N ALA A 662 1.63 27.58 0.93
CA ALA A 662 0.19 27.76 0.98
C ALA A 662 -0.20 28.85 1.97
N THR A 663 -1.24 29.63 1.65
CA THR A 663 -1.76 30.67 2.53
C THR A 663 -3.13 30.21 3.06
N PHE A 664 -3.17 29.71 4.30
CA PHE A 664 -4.43 29.31 4.94
C PHE A 664 -5.23 30.53 5.40
N SER A 665 -6.56 30.43 5.30
CA SER A 665 -7.46 31.50 5.77
C SER A 665 -7.47 31.58 7.30
N GLU A 666 -7.18 32.75 7.87
CA GLU A 666 -7.10 33.01 9.32
C GLU A 666 -8.45 32.83 10.04
N CYS A 667 -9.58 32.83 9.32
CA CYS A 667 -10.92 32.80 9.91
C CYS A 667 -11.51 31.40 10.08
N ILE A 668 -10.82 30.32 9.70
CA ILE A 668 -11.36 28.96 9.68
C ILE A 668 -10.53 28.05 10.59
N GLU A 669 -11.13 27.61 11.68
CA GLU A 669 -10.46 26.78 12.70
C GLU A 669 -11.10 25.40 12.89
N LYS A 670 -12.41 25.29 12.70
CA LYS A 670 -13.19 24.07 12.98
C LYS A 670 -14.05 23.72 11.77
N ILE A 671 -14.46 22.45 11.71
CA ILE A 671 -15.40 21.98 10.68
C ILE A 671 -16.70 22.78 10.69
N SER A 672 -17.14 23.27 11.89
CA SER A 672 -18.31 24.13 12.02
C SER A 672 -18.19 25.51 11.36
N ASP A 673 -16.97 25.95 11.09
CA ASP A 673 -16.71 27.24 10.47
C ASP A 673 -16.81 27.17 8.94
N LEU A 674 -16.73 25.95 8.40
CA LEU A 674 -16.86 25.69 6.98
C LEU A 674 -18.32 25.81 6.53
N ARG A 675 -18.54 26.64 5.50
CA ARG A 675 -19.85 26.79 4.88
C ARG A 675 -19.80 26.33 3.42
N PRO A 676 -20.85 25.65 2.93
CA PRO A 676 -20.97 25.33 1.52
C PRO A 676 -20.79 26.58 0.64
N GLY A 677 -20.01 26.44 -0.44
CA GLY A 677 -19.67 27.54 -1.33
C GLY A 677 -18.38 28.31 -0.98
N MET A 678 -17.78 28.13 0.19
CA MET A 678 -16.49 28.76 0.51
C MET A 678 -15.38 28.22 -0.38
N VAL A 679 -14.55 29.10 -0.92
CA VAL A 679 -13.35 28.79 -1.68
C VAL A 679 -12.13 29.02 -0.80
N LEU A 680 -11.31 27.97 -0.64
CA LEU A 680 -10.17 27.93 0.26
C LEU A 680 -8.93 27.45 -0.48
N GLU A 681 -7.76 27.89 -0.02
CA GLU A 681 -6.52 27.20 -0.35
C GLU A 681 -6.30 26.05 0.63
N GLY A 682 -5.84 24.91 0.09
CA GLY A 682 -5.51 23.75 0.91
C GLY A 682 -4.32 23.01 0.32
N THR A 683 -3.72 22.16 1.15
CA THR A 683 -2.62 21.28 0.73
C THR A 683 -3.13 19.86 0.59
N VAL A 684 -2.85 19.23 -0.55
CA VAL A 684 -3.17 17.81 -0.78
C VAL A 684 -2.30 16.98 0.15
N THR A 685 -2.93 16.27 1.10
CA THR A 685 -2.22 15.43 2.07
C THR A 685 -2.01 14.01 1.54
N ASN A 686 -2.99 13.48 0.79
CA ASN A 686 -2.96 12.12 0.29
C ASN A 686 -3.81 11.99 -0.98
N VAL A 687 -3.38 11.15 -1.91
CA VAL A 687 -4.12 10.84 -3.14
C VAL A 687 -4.44 9.34 -3.18
N ALA A 688 -5.73 9.01 -3.24
CA ALA A 688 -6.25 7.66 -3.35
C ALA A 688 -6.96 7.46 -4.71
N ALA A 689 -7.21 6.22 -5.13
CA ALA A 689 -7.88 5.93 -6.40
C ALA A 689 -9.29 6.57 -6.54
N PHE A 690 -9.97 6.84 -5.41
CA PHE A 690 -11.31 7.45 -5.40
C PHE A 690 -11.31 8.97 -5.22
N GLY A 691 -10.15 9.62 -5.05
CA GLY A 691 -10.04 11.07 -4.90
C GLY A 691 -8.83 11.52 -4.09
N ALA A 692 -8.77 12.81 -3.80
CA ALA A 692 -7.69 13.45 -3.04
C ALA A 692 -8.17 13.96 -1.68
N PHE A 693 -7.35 13.78 -0.66
CA PHE A 693 -7.54 14.39 0.66
C PHE A 693 -6.82 15.72 0.69
N VAL A 694 -7.49 16.75 1.17
CA VAL A 694 -6.97 18.13 1.19
C VAL A 694 -7.13 18.70 2.59
N ASP A 695 -6.02 19.11 3.19
CA ASP A 695 -6.01 19.92 4.40
C ASP A 695 -6.37 21.37 4.03
N VAL A 696 -7.52 21.83 4.47
CA VAL A 696 -8.02 23.21 4.27
C VAL A 696 -7.84 24.05 5.53
N GLY A 697 -6.98 23.58 6.43
CA GLY A 697 -6.71 24.26 7.69
C GLY A 697 -7.69 23.90 8.81
N VAL A 698 -8.52 22.83 8.74
CA VAL A 698 -9.30 22.29 9.88
C VAL A 698 -8.69 20.95 10.33
N HIS A 699 -8.92 20.50 11.59
CA HIS A 699 -8.32 19.27 12.15
C HIS A 699 -8.72 17.96 11.42
N GLN A 700 -9.34 18.08 10.28
CA GLN A 700 -9.82 16.95 9.48
C GLN A 700 -9.65 17.28 8.00
N ASP A 701 -9.00 16.39 7.26
CA ASP A 701 -8.87 16.52 5.83
C ASP A 701 -10.24 16.42 5.14
N GLY A 702 -10.45 17.27 4.15
CA GLY A 702 -11.61 17.20 3.24
C GLY A 702 -11.31 16.26 2.08
N LEU A 703 -12.35 15.59 1.57
CA LEU A 703 -12.25 14.72 0.41
C LEU A 703 -12.74 15.42 -0.84
N VAL A 704 -11.89 15.51 -1.86
CA VAL A 704 -12.27 15.80 -3.25
C VAL A 704 -12.44 14.46 -3.96
N HIS A 705 -13.67 14.04 -4.22
CA HIS A 705 -13.94 12.80 -4.94
C HIS A 705 -13.40 12.87 -6.38
N VAL A 706 -13.03 11.72 -7.00
CA VAL A 706 -12.46 11.69 -8.36
C VAL A 706 -13.31 12.41 -9.39
N SER A 707 -14.66 12.36 -9.28
CA SER A 707 -15.59 13.08 -10.15
C SER A 707 -15.61 14.61 -9.94
N ALA A 708 -15.03 15.11 -8.85
CA ALA A 708 -14.97 16.53 -8.49
C ALA A 708 -13.59 17.16 -8.71
N LEU A 709 -12.62 16.40 -9.29
CA LEU A 709 -11.26 16.86 -9.55
C LEU A 709 -11.14 17.74 -10.81
N ALA A 710 -11.87 17.41 -11.88
CA ALA A 710 -11.82 18.12 -13.14
C ALA A 710 -13.14 18.00 -13.91
N ASN A 711 -13.34 18.86 -14.93
CA ASN A 711 -14.51 18.83 -15.81
C ASN A 711 -14.40 17.76 -16.93
N ARG A 712 -13.44 16.87 -16.85
CA ARG A 712 -13.23 15.72 -17.75
C ARG A 712 -13.23 14.42 -16.92
N PHE A 713 -13.43 13.31 -17.62
CA PHE A 713 -13.23 12.01 -16.97
C PHE A 713 -11.77 11.85 -16.52
N VAL A 714 -11.56 11.51 -15.26
CA VAL A 714 -10.27 11.29 -14.63
C VAL A 714 -10.18 9.82 -14.21
N SER A 715 -9.26 9.08 -14.80
CA SER A 715 -9.05 7.67 -14.47
C SER A 715 -8.20 7.50 -13.21
N ASP A 716 -7.16 8.32 -13.07
CA ASP A 716 -6.31 8.37 -11.87
C ASP A 716 -6.28 9.82 -11.33
N PRO A 717 -6.68 10.07 -10.09
CA PRO A 717 -6.58 11.39 -9.45
C PRO A 717 -5.22 12.06 -9.56
N ARG A 718 -4.14 11.30 -9.69
CA ARG A 718 -2.75 11.79 -9.85
C ARG A 718 -2.47 12.48 -11.17
N GLU A 719 -3.35 12.31 -12.18
CA GLU A 719 -3.28 13.08 -13.41
C GLU A 719 -3.63 14.57 -13.20
N VAL A 720 -4.29 14.88 -12.09
CA VAL A 720 -4.80 16.22 -11.77
C VAL A 720 -4.08 16.84 -10.57
N VAL A 721 -3.84 16.05 -9.51
CA VAL A 721 -3.25 16.54 -8.26
C VAL A 721 -2.18 15.58 -7.72
N LYS A 722 -1.21 16.13 -6.98
CA LYS A 722 -0.14 15.38 -6.30
C LYS A 722 -0.15 15.67 -4.80
N SER A 723 0.31 14.73 -3.99
CA SER A 723 0.48 14.96 -2.56
C SER A 723 1.49 16.08 -2.31
N GLY A 724 1.22 16.96 -1.35
CA GLY A 724 2.00 18.17 -1.08
C GLY A 724 1.66 19.38 -1.96
N GLN A 725 0.84 19.23 -3.00
CA GLN A 725 0.44 20.31 -3.89
C GLN A 725 -0.54 21.26 -3.21
N VAL A 726 -0.32 22.56 -3.35
CA VAL A 726 -1.28 23.59 -2.94
C VAL A 726 -2.36 23.73 -4.02
N VAL A 727 -3.63 23.63 -3.61
CA VAL A 727 -4.80 23.68 -4.51
C VAL A 727 -5.86 24.62 -3.95
N ARG A 728 -6.66 25.19 -4.84
CA ARG A 728 -7.88 25.92 -4.47
C ARG A 728 -9.07 25.01 -4.56
N VAL A 729 -9.80 24.87 -3.45
CA VAL A 729 -10.97 23.99 -3.35
C VAL A 729 -12.20 24.77 -2.89
N LYS A 730 -13.38 24.30 -3.33
CA LYS A 730 -14.65 24.83 -2.87
C LYS A 730 -15.33 23.80 -1.97
N VAL A 731 -15.87 24.24 -0.84
CA VAL A 731 -16.59 23.40 0.10
C VAL A 731 -17.97 23.07 -0.48
N LEU A 732 -18.27 21.78 -0.67
CA LEU A 732 -19.59 21.29 -1.07
C LEU A 732 -20.47 21.02 0.16
N GLU A 733 -19.92 20.32 1.14
CA GLU A 733 -20.60 19.94 2.38
C GLU A 733 -19.59 19.82 3.53
N ALA A 734 -20.00 20.21 4.73
CA ALA A 734 -19.27 20.01 5.97
C ALA A 734 -20.22 19.41 7.02
N ASP A 735 -19.92 18.19 7.49
CA ASP A 735 -20.68 17.46 8.52
C ASP A 735 -19.83 17.31 9.78
N PRO A 736 -20.04 18.15 10.82
CA PRO A 736 -19.28 18.06 12.07
C PRO A 736 -19.54 16.80 12.87
N GLU A 737 -20.75 16.19 12.78
CA GLU A 737 -21.12 14.99 13.54
C GLU A 737 -20.39 13.77 12.99
N ARG A 738 -20.31 13.66 11.66
CA ARG A 738 -19.62 12.56 10.97
C ARG A 738 -18.14 12.84 10.74
N LYS A 739 -17.68 14.05 11.05
CA LYS A 739 -16.32 14.54 10.76
C LYS A 739 -15.97 14.35 9.27
N ARG A 740 -16.90 14.68 8.37
CA ARG A 740 -16.71 14.59 6.92
C ARG A 740 -16.80 15.96 6.27
N ILE A 741 -15.88 16.23 5.36
CA ILE A 741 -15.82 17.44 4.55
C ILE A 741 -15.73 17.02 3.10
N SER A 742 -16.72 17.42 2.28
CA SER A 742 -16.72 17.17 0.85
C SER A 742 -16.29 18.45 0.11
N LEU A 743 -15.31 18.32 -0.74
CA LEU A 743 -14.66 19.41 -1.47
C LEU A 743 -14.74 19.17 -2.98
N THR A 744 -14.58 20.23 -3.78
CA THR A 744 -14.40 20.17 -5.23
C THR A 744 -13.28 21.09 -5.70
N LEU A 745 -12.51 20.67 -6.71
CA LEU A 745 -11.57 21.53 -7.44
C LEU A 745 -12.26 22.33 -8.54
N ARG A 746 -13.48 21.92 -8.92
CA ARG A 746 -14.30 22.65 -9.90
C ARG A 746 -15.00 23.80 -9.19
N LEU A 747 -14.41 24.97 -9.26
CA LEU A 747 -14.89 26.15 -8.52
C LEU A 747 -16.29 26.62 -8.97
N ASP A 748 -16.75 26.20 -10.14
CA ASP A 748 -18.07 26.50 -10.68
C ASP A 748 -19.19 25.57 -10.17
N ASP A 749 -18.84 24.45 -9.50
CA ASP A 749 -19.84 23.53 -8.93
C ASP A 749 -20.71 24.26 -7.90
N GLU A 750 -22.03 24.12 -8.02
CA GLU A 750 -22.95 24.62 -7.01
C GLU A 750 -23.03 23.62 -5.82
N PRO A 751 -22.98 24.11 -4.57
CA PRO A 751 -23.21 23.26 -3.40
C PRO A 751 -24.60 22.66 -3.46
N ALA A 752 -24.75 21.36 -3.23
CA ALA A 752 -26.05 20.72 -3.16
C ALA A 752 -26.93 21.41 -2.12
N ALA A 753 -28.06 21.98 -2.55
CA ALA A 753 -29.08 22.51 -1.64
C ALA A 753 -29.49 21.37 -0.69
N ARG A 754 -29.40 21.58 0.62
CA ARG A 754 -29.93 20.63 1.61
C ARG A 754 -31.40 20.43 1.29
N PRO A 755 -31.92 19.20 1.12
CA PRO A 755 -33.35 18.99 1.15
C PRO A 755 -33.83 19.35 2.57
N ASP A 756 -34.59 20.42 2.67
CA ASP A 756 -35.29 20.81 3.88
C ASP A 756 -36.08 19.61 4.41
N ARG A 757 -35.83 19.23 5.65
CA ARG A 757 -36.70 18.31 6.38
C ARG A 757 -38.09 18.87 6.36
N PRO A 758 -39.12 18.19 5.81
CA PRO A 758 -40.50 18.67 5.93
C PRO A 758 -40.91 18.61 7.38
N ALA A 759 -41.17 19.77 7.96
CA ALA A 759 -41.94 19.88 9.19
C ALA A 759 -43.32 19.32 8.92
N ALA A 760 -43.77 18.41 9.78
CA ALA A 760 -45.10 17.87 9.78
C ALA A 760 -46.14 19.01 9.88
N GLN A 761 -46.89 19.28 8.84
CA GLN A 761 -48.19 19.92 8.94
C GLN A 761 -49.14 19.33 7.90
N GLY A 762 -50.37 19.07 8.39
CA GLY A 762 -51.39 18.25 7.77
C GLY A 762 -52.12 18.82 6.57
N ALA A 763 -52.72 17.88 5.91
CA ALA A 763 -53.97 17.85 5.14
C ALA A 763 -54.38 19.02 4.24
N GLN A 764 -54.54 18.81 2.93
CA GLN A 764 -55.84 18.68 2.24
C GLN A 764 -55.67 18.62 0.71
N ALA A 765 -56.25 17.60 0.18
CA ALA A 765 -57.11 17.39 -0.98
C ALA A 765 -56.93 18.16 -2.31
N GLY A 766 -56.89 17.37 -3.41
CA GLY A 766 -57.34 17.84 -4.72
C GLY A 766 -56.94 16.96 -5.89
N ARG A 767 -57.71 15.92 -6.20
CA ARG A 767 -58.28 15.45 -7.48
C ARG A 767 -57.48 15.77 -8.79
N ALA A 768 -57.28 14.89 -9.72
CA ALA A 768 -58.19 13.97 -10.46
C ALA A 768 -57.28 13.08 -11.36
N SER A 769 -57.55 11.95 -11.77
CA SER A 769 -58.56 11.04 -12.32
C SER A 769 -57.80 9.97 -13.11
N GLN A 770 -57.95 8.75 -12.74
CA GLN A 770 -58.69 7.59 -13.28
C GLN A 770 -58.24 6.99 -14.63
N PRO A 771 -58.69 5.72 -14.92
CA PRO A 771 -58.69 4.43 -14.19
C PRO A 771 -58.39 3.20 -15.10
N PHE A 772 -58.30 1.99 -14.56
CA PHE A 772 -59.00 0.74 -15.02
C PHE A 772 -58.67 -0.40 -14.04
N ALA A 773 -59.60 -0.90 -13.24
CA ALA A 773 -60.59 -2.00 -13.29
C ALA A 773 -59.95 -3.37 -13.47
N ALA A 774 -60.23 -4.46 -12.78
CA ALA A 774 -61.27 -4.87 -11.81
C ALA A 774 -60.83 -6.30 -11.31
N ARG A 775 -61.20 -6.73 -10.14
CA ARG A 775 -62.26 -7.58 -9.68
C ARG A 775 -61.90 -8.27 -8.33
N ARG A 776 -62.85 -8.05 -7.42
CA ARG A 776 -63.09 -8.79 -6.16
C ARG A 776 -63.85 -10.08 -6.48
N PRO A 777 -64.21 -11.00 -5.54
CA PRO A 777 -64.72 -10.70 -4.21
C PRO A 777 -64.41 -11.68 -3.01
N SER A 778 -64.61 -11.14 -1.81
CA SER A 778 -65.52 -11.56 -0.70
C SER A 778 -65.09 -12.62 0.30
N GLY A 779 -65.27 -12.23 1.63
CA GLY A 779 -65.56 -13.10 2.72
C GLY A 779 -65.09 -12.61 4.08
N ALA A 780 -65.92 -11.76 4.76
CA ALA A 780 -65.85 -11.52 6.22
C ALA A 780 -66.84 -12.48 6.92
N PRO A 781 -67.09 -12.52 8.25
CA PRO A 781 -66.85 -11.54 9.33
C PRO A 781 -66.43 -12.13 10.75
N VAL A 782 -65.93 -11.20 11.56
CA VAL A 782 -65.94 -10.90 13.04
C VAL A 782 -66.88 -11.77 13.96
N PRO A 783 -66.77 -11.88 15.33
CA PRO A 783 -66.34 -10.90 16.33
C PRO A 783 -65.66 -11.38 17.65
N GLY A 784 -64.99 -10.50 18.34
CA GLY A 784 -65.40 -10.05 19.65
C GLY A 784 -64.68 -10.53 20.92
N ARG A 785 -64.30 -9.55 21.71
CA ARG A 785 -64.43 -9.21 23.16
C ARG A 785 -63.11 -9.07 23.92
N GLN A 786 -62.80 -7.84 24.28
CA GLN A 786 -62.94 -7.09 25.55
C GLN A 786 -62.25 -7.74 26.76
N SER A 787 -61.35 -7.03 27.28
CA SER A 787 -61.18 -6.00 28.34
C SER A 787 -60.43 -6.56 29.52
N SER A 788 -59.51 -5.91 30.18
CA SER A 788 -59.61 -4.83 31.15
C SER A 788 -58.23 -4.55 31.79
N ALA A 789 -57.83 -3.34 31.83
CA ALA A 789 -57.49 -2.44 32.95
C ALA A 789 -56.75 -3.01 34.19
N GLY A 790 -55.70 -2.27 34.60
CA GLY A 790 -55.15 -2.28 35.95
C GLY A 790 -53.77 -1.69 36.12
N GLN A 791 -53.66 -0.40 36.30
CA GLN A 791 -52.58 0.31 37.00
C GLN A 791 -52.82 0.31 38.51
N PRO A 792 -52.00 0.87 39.42
CA PRO A 792 -50.51 1.05 39.53
C PRO A 792 -49.97 0.65 40.93
N GLN A 793 -48.66 0.72 41.13
CA GLN A 793 -48.06 1.30 42.36
C GLN A 793 -46.52 1.23 42.42
N ARG A 794 -45.94 2.37 42.84
CA ARG A 794 -44.60 2.66 43.34
C ARG A 794 -44.48 2.37 44.85
N PRO A 795 -43.41 2.59 45.65
CA PRO A 795 -41.99 2.89 45.35
C PRO A 795 -40.96 2.24 46.36
N VAL A 796 -39.67 2.26 45.95
CA VAL A 796 -38.37 2.54 46.69
C VAL A 796 -38.03 1.82 48.01
N PRO A 797 -36.77 1.53 48.45
CA PRO A 797 -35.61 2.43 48.43
C PRO A 797 -34.21 1.85 48.07
N ALA A 798 -33.31 2.80 47.88
CA ALA A 798 -31.90 2.66 47.57
C ALA A 798 -31.05 1.94 48.64
N LYS A 799 -29.95 1.26 48.15
CA LYS A 799 -28.73 1.08 48.91
C LYS A 799 -27.52 1.42 48.07
N THR A 800 -26.82 2.43 48.54
CA THR A 800 -25.48 2.87 48.11
C THR A 800 -24.46 1.76 48.27
N SER A 801 -23.62 1.52 47.22
CA SER A 801 -22.29 0.96 47.39
C SER A 801 -21.30 1.67 46.47
N GLN A 802 -20.22 2.14 47.10
CA GLN A 802 -19.13 2.92 46.58
C GLN A 802 -18.45 2.21 45.37
N ALA A 803 -18.30 2.93 44.24
CA ALA A 803 -17.49 2.53 43.15
C ALA A 803 -16.02 2.80 43.48
N LYS A 804 -15.20 1.74 43.51
CA LYS A 804 -13.74 1.83 43.43
C LYS A 804 -13.36 2.19 42.00
N ALA A 805 -12.57 3.25 41.82
CA ALA A 805 -11.94 3.67 40.59
C ALA A 805 -11.02 2.57 40.05
N VAL A 806 -11.24 2.17 38.80
CA VAL A 806 -10.35 1.31 38.01
C VAL A 806 -9.36 2.21 37.31
N PRO A 807 -8.02 1.99 37.43
CA PRO A 807 -7.05 2.74 36.68
C PRO A 807 -7.06 2.34 35.22
N ALA A 808 -6.83 3.33 34.32
CA ALA A 808 -6.71 3.15 32.88
C ALA A 808 -5.58 2.15 32.53
N PRO A 809 -5.69 1.37 31.44
CA PRO A 809 -4.67 0.41 31.04
C PRO A 809 -3.42 1.14 30.56
N ALA A 810 -2.32 0.94 31.27
CA ALA A 810 -0.99 1.30 30.79
C ALA A 810 -0.59 0.43 29.61
N ASN A 811 0.05 1.06 28.63
CA ASN A 811 0.52 0.53 27.36
C ASN A 811 1.36 -0.76 27.56
N THR A 812 0.75 -1.91 27.48
CA THR A 812 1.34 -3.23 27.74
C THR A 812 2.47 -3.60 26.75
N ALA A 813 2.44 -3.08 25.52
CA ALA A 813 3.46 -3.35 24.49
C ALA A 813 4.83 -2.73 24.83
N MET A 814 4.85 -1.57 25.46
CA MET A 814 6.08 -0.89 25.86
C MET A 814 6.71 -1.51 27.12
N ALA A 815 5.88 -2.00 28.04
CA ALA A 815 6.34 -2.71 29.24
C ALA A 815 6.93 -4.09 28.87
N GLU A 816 6.41 -4.75 27.85
CA GLU A 816 6.92 -6.03 27.36
C GLU A 816 8.22 -5.90 26.58
N ALA A 817 8.36 -4.81 25.79
CA ALA A 817 9.59 -4.47 25.08
C ALA A 817 10.74 -4.12 26.05
N LEU A 818 10.47 -3.42 27.14
CA LEU A 818 11.46 -3.09 28.17
C LEU A 818 11.93 -4.32 28.97
N ARG A 819 11.04 -5.30 29.22
CA ARG A 819 11.45 -6.57 29.85
C ARG A 819 12.32 -7.44 28.94
N LYS A 820 12.02 -7.46 27.64
CA LYS A 820 12.84 -8.19 26.65
C LYS A 820 14.22 -7.56 26.45
N ALA A 821 14.37 -6.27 26.70
CA ALA A 821 15.64 -5.55 26.61
C ALA A 821 16.49 -5.58 27.90
N GLY A 822 16.01 -6.26 28.96
CA GLY A 822 16.76 -6.37 30.23
C GLY A 822 16.87 -5.08 31.05
N LEU A 823 16.02 -4.06 30.76
CA LEU A 823 16.06 -2.73 31.37
C LEU A 823 14.88 -2.44 32.31
N GLY A 824 14.25 -3.46 32.86
CA GLY A 824 13.15 -3.31 33.82
C GLY A 824 13.41 -4.12 35.08
N LYS A 825 13.77 -3.44 36.18
CA LYS A 825 13.55 -3.92 37.53
C LYS A 825 12.26 -3.32 38.06
#